data_82337c11842aed19c918ae2e94603155
#
_entry.id   82337c11842aed19c918ae2e94603155
#
_cell.length_a   1.000
_cell.length_b   1.000
_cell.length_c   1.000
_cell.angle_alpha   90.00
_cell.angle_beta   90.00
_cell.angle_gamma   90.00
#
_symmetry.space_group_name_H-M   'P 1'
#
loop_
_entity.id
_entity.type
_entity.pdbx_description
1 polymer ?
#
loop_
_entity_poly.entity_id
_entity_poly.type
_entity_poly.pdbx_seq_one_letter_code
_entity_poly.pdbx_strand_id
1 'polypeptide(L)'
;MNKRVWLLFVLVSIVLFLSCFPPARSAAPANSSLDSWTMFLHDSSHTGTADDEASANSAQLLWNAAVMDSVVSSPAVADGNVFVGCNDGAIYCHNASTGKLVWFFYQNKTEMISSPAVNNGYVYVGSNNGNLYALNESNGDKLWNFTTGGWVGSSPAVADGAVYFGSRDGNIYALNAKSGALLWSFQTGSEVESSPAISDGVVYCGSDNFFVYALNESTGKELWTAPTGTTISSPSLSNGYVYVGSYDGYVCCLNASTGTKIWKYQTADSVVSSPTLGYGFVFFGSEDNSVYCLNASTGIKVWSCPTGYWVTSSPAVAGGNVYVGSEDDNIYCLNATTGAKEWVYQTGSYVESSPAIVNNTLYVGSDDAHIYALTLLNSSSRTLPVQSTSSLHSATIILDVAACAVGVLIAFSGFMFVRSNRRAKRAVQPEDASCKKLSWLARHVDAVCVLLILAFSTLFFVNLGSGHLIAADEQTYSQWAFHMIKTGDYFTPWAYGSLFWVGKPPLVMWLMSLSYQVFGVTNFAARIWSAIFGVLSLIVIYYLGKKLYNPYVGFLSALVLGSFATFYAFARLAMTDIPLVFFILGSIYFFVSSEKTENHNYRNAALSGLFFGLALMTKQVEALLIPIILFFYLLATRKSFRFVFTKSFTLFWGVGLLLFSPWLIYMAIRFGSQFWQWYFVYNGISRSVGTVENHVGSYLFYFNYIAHTESPYLVAALPFAAILCLFNSVWKRIKEDTLIFLWIAIVLSIFTVAQTKLEWYIIPVFPAFAIAISSLIYQVGKKVYNLARKMASQLP
;
A
#
# COMPACT_ATOMS: atom_id res chain seq x y z
N MET A 1 -29.73 15.21 -31.16
CA MET A 1 -28.33 15.64 -30.94
C MET A 1 -27.60 15.54 -32.26
N ASN A 2 -27.04 16.65 -32.75
CA ASN A 2 -26.40 16.69 -34.07
C ASN A 2 -25.12 15.84 -33.99
N LYS A 3 -24.90 14.89 -34.92
CA LYS A 3 -23.73 14.01 -34.97
C LYS A 3 -22.39 14.77 -34.79
N ARG A 4 -22.37 16.05 -35.24
CA ARG A 4 -21.19 16.94 -35.07
C ARG A 4 -20.92 17.35 -33.61
N VAL A 5 -21.95 17.50 -32.78
CA VAL A 5 -21.78 17.84 -31.33
C VAL A 5 -21.32 16.61 -30.55
N TRP A 6 -21.80 15.43 -30.94
CA TRP A 6 -21.34 14.17 -30.33
C TRP A 6 -19.89 13.86 -30.69
N LEU A 7 -19.51 14.12 -31.98
CA LEU A 7 -18.12 13.94 -32.43
C LEU A 7 -17.17 14.94 -31.76
N LEU A 8 -17.58 16.17 -31.54
CA LEU A 8 -16.79 17.19 -30.85
C LEU A 8 -16.58 16.81 -29.37
N PHE A 9 -17.60 16.25 -28.73
CA PHE A 9 -17.51 15.81 -27.33
C PHE A 9 -16.62 14.59 -27.17
N VAL A 10 -16.70 13.62 -28.10
CA VAL A 10 -15.79 12.45 -28.12
C VAL A 10 -14.35 12.89 -28.42
N LEU A 11 -14.16 13.84 -29.37
CA LEU A 11 -12.84 14.39 -29.66
C LEU A 11 -12.24 15.17 -28.50
N VAL A 12 -13.01 15.99 -27.81
CA VAL A 12 -12.58 16.72 -26.61
C VAL A 12 -12.25 15.74 -25.46
N SER A 13 -13.04 14.70 -25.30
CA SER A 13 -12.76 13.65 -24.30
C SER A 13 -11.52 12.85 -24.65
N ILE A 14 -11.28 12.55 -25.93
CA ILE A 14 -10.06 11.86 -26.40
C ILE A 14 -8.85 12.79 -26.29
N VAL A 15 -8.97 14.08 -26.60
CA VAL A 15 -7.88 15.05 -26.46
C VAL A 15 -7.54 15.27 -24.98
N LEU A 16 -8.52 15.35 -24.09
CA LEU A 16 -8.31 15.42 -22.65
C LEU A 16 -7.70 14.11 -22.10
N PHE A 17 -8.09 12.97 -22.65
CA PHE A 17 -7.51 11.67 -22.28
C PHE A 17 -6.05 11.54 -22.75
N LEU A 18 -5.73 12.03 -23.97
CA LEU A 18 -4.38 12.00 -24.52
C LEU A 18 -3.44 13.04 -23.86
N SER A 19 -3.97 14.15 -23.33
CA SER A 19 -3.18 15.14 -22.60
C SER A 19 -2.83 14.71 -21.16
N CYS A 20 -3.41 13.63 -20.66
CA CYS A 20 -3.06 13.04 -19.36
C CYS A 20 -1.83 12.11 -19.41
N PHE A 21 -1.26 11.85 -20.61
CA PHE A 21 -0.01 11.12 -20.74
C PHE A 21 1.13 12.10 -20.99
N PRO A 22 2.10 12.23 -20.04
CA PRO A 22 3.31 12.98 -20.33
C PRO A 22 4.08 12.28 -21.47
N PRO A 23 4.66 13.01 -22.42
CA PRO A 23 5.49 12.42 -23.46
C PRO A 23 6.67 11.69 -22.81
N ALA A 24 6.91 10.46 -23.22
CA ALA A 24 8.09 9.71 -22.82
C ALA A 24 9.35 10.52 -23.23
N ARG A 25 10.04 11.07 -22.25
CA ARG A 25 11.36 11.64 -22.46
C ARG A 25 12.32 10.48 -22.71
N SER A 26 12.86 10.40 -23.91
CA SER A 26 14.01 9.56 -24.19
C SER A 26 15.19 10.10 -23.39
N ALA A 27 15.65 9.32 -22.42
CA ALA A 27 16.93 9.59 -21.78
C ALA A 27 18.03 9.36 -22.80
N ALA A 28 18.92 10.34 -22.95
CA ALA A 28 20.14 10.18 -23.69
C ALA A 28 21.06 9.18 -22.96
N PRO A 29 21.84 8.34 -23.68
CA PRO A 29 22.75 7.43 -23.03
C PRO A 29 23.88 8.20 -22.36
N ALA A 30 23.96 8.15 -21.05
CA ALA A 30 25.13 8.55 -20.30
C ALA A 30 26.10 7.36 -20.28
N ASN A 31 27.17 7.42 -21.03
CA ASN A 31 28.36 6.59 -20.83
C ASN A 31 29.08 7.10 -19.56
N SER A 32 28.76 6.57 -18.41
CA SER A 32 29.63 6.53 -17.23
C SER A 32 29.65 5.07 -16.76
N SER A 33 30.78 4.57 -16.34
CA SER A 33 30.89 3.31 -15.61
C SER A 33 29.89 3.39 -14.46
N LEU A 34 28.84 2.57 -14.53
CA LEU A 34 27.83 2.52 -13.48
C LEU A 34 28.52 2.04 -12.21
N ASP A 35 28.50 2.86 -11.18
CA ASP A 35 28.90 2.50 -9.85
C ASP A 35 27.98 1.35 -9.37
N SER A 36 28.49 0.41 -8.59
CA SER A 36 27.78 -0.82 -8.23
C SER A 36 28.10 -1.25 -6.80
N TRP A 37 27.12 -1.92 -6.17
CA TRP A 37 27.25 -2.56 -4.86
C TRP A 37 26.87 -4.03 -5.02
N THR A 38 27.83 -4.83 -5.51
CA THR A 38 27.51 -6.13 -6.13
C THR A 38 27.25 -7.28 -5.16
N MET A 39 27.56 -7.14 -3.87
CA MET A 39 27.37 -8.18 -2.85
C MET A 39 27.24 -7.57 -1.46
N PHE A 40 27.05 -8.42 -0.46
CA PHE A 40 27.01 -8.02 0.95
C PHE A 40 28.24 -7.18 1.33
N LEU A 41 28.01 -6.02 1.94
CA LEU A 41 29.03 -5.04 2.28
C LEU A 41 29.95 -4.63 1.10
N HIS A 42 29.33 -4.42 -0.10
CA HIS A 42 29.91 -3.81 -1.29
C HIS A 42 30.80 -4.74 -2.13
N ASP A 43 31.81 -5.34 -1.56
CA ASP A 43 32.87 -6.09 -2.25
C ASP A 43 33.25 -7.41 -1.55
N SER A 44 34.13 -8.20 -2.15
CA SER A 44 34.55 -9.48 -1.60
C SER A 44 35.35 -9.37 -0.30
N SER A 45 35.88 -8.21 0.04
CA SER A 45 36.58 -7.93 1.30
C SER A 45 35.66 -7.40 2.40
N HIS A 46 34.38 -7.20 2.10
CA HIS A 46 33.36 -6.64 2.97
C HIS A 46 33.76 -5.26 3.54
N THR A 47 34.27 -4.36 2.70
CA THR A 47 34.67 -3.03 3.17
C THR A 47 33.49 -2.16 3.59
N GLY A 48 32.34 -2.32 2.96
CA GLY A 48 31.11 -1.57 3.24
C GLY A 48 31.22 -0.07 2.90
N THR A 49 32.15 0.31 2.04
CA THR A 49 32.47 1.71 1.75
C THR A 49 32.25 2.05 0.28
N ALA A 50 31.55 3.17 0.01
CA ALA A 50 31.45 3.79 -1.31
C ALA A 50 32.26 5.09 -1.30
N ASP A 51 33.41 5.11 -2.00
CA ASP A 51 34.39 6.18 -1.88
C ASP A 51 34.05 7.47 -2.65
N ASP A 52 33.22 7.39 -3.69
CA ASP A 52 32.93 8.48 -4.63
C ASP A 52 31.63 9.25 -4.34
N GLU A 53 30.94 8.96 -3.23
CA GLU A 53 29.65 9.56 -2.92
C GLU A 53 29.78 10.90 -2.18
N ALA A 54 28.87 11.83 -2.49
CA ALA A 54 28.83 13.12 -1.83
C ALA A 54 28.27 13.03 -0.39
N SER A 55 28.84 13.83 0.52
CA SER A 55 28.29 13.96 1.89
C SER A 55 26.83 14.40 1.86
N ALA A 56 25.95 13.67 2.53
CA ALA A 56 24.50 13.92 2.55
C ALA A 56 24.03 14.41 3.91
N ASN A 57 23.40 15.60 3.94
CA ASN A 57 22.84 16.20 5.16
C ASN A 57 21.33 15.94 5.29
N SER A 58 20.71 15.32 4.30
CA SER A 58 19.30 14.91 4.31
C SER A 58 19.07 13.79 3.30
N ALA A 59 17.97 13.07 3.47
CA ALA A 59 17.54 12.05 2.53
C ALA A 59 16.09 12.29 2.12
N GLN A 60 15.77 11.90 0.89
CA GLN A 60 14.41 11.95 0.36
C GLN A 60 14.04 10.60 -0.23
N LEU A 61 12.84 10.11 0.06
CA LEU A 61 12.33 8.91 -0.57
C LEU A 61 12.28 9.08 -2.09
N LEU A 62 13.03 8.26 -2.80
CA LEU A 62 12.97 8.15 -4.25
C LEU A 62 11.82 7.22 -4.65
N TRP A 63 11.83 6.03 -4.07
CA TRP A 63 10.75 5.05 -4.17
C TRP A 63 10.83 4.07 -3.00
N ASN A 64 9.71 3.40 -2.70
CA ASN A 64 9.71 2.14 -1.98
C ASN A 64 8.93 1.10 -2.80
N ALA A 65 9.36 -0.14 -2.75
CA ALA A 65 8.75 -1.24 -3.48
C ALA A 65 8.29 -2.30 -2.49
N ALA A 66 7.00 -2.62 -2.52
CA ALA A 66 6.45 -3.67 -1.68
C ALA A 66 6.82 -5.05 -2.22
N VAL A 67 7.21 -5.94 -1.32
CA VAL A 67 7.40 -7.38 -1.52
C VAL A 67 6.43 -8.15 -0.64
N MET A 68 6.53 -9.48 -0.57
CA MET A 68 5.46 -10.26 0.05
C MET A 68 5.67 -10.56 1.54
N ASP A 69 6.87 -10.34 2.07
CA ASP A 69 7.22 -10.55 3.48
C ASP A 69 8.43 -9.69 3.85
N SER A 70 8.91 -9.79 5.09
CA SER A 70 10.09 -9.08 5.60
C SER A 70 11.30 -9.20 4.67
N VAL A 71 12.03 -8.10 4.51
CA VAL A 71 13.27 -8.03 3.76
C VAL A 71 14.45 -7.84 4.73
N VAL A 72 14.93 -8.94 5.26
CA VAL A 72 16.09 -9.01 6.16
C VAL A 72 17.40 -8.97 5.36
N SER A 73 17.42 -9.54 4.16
CA SER A 73 18.61 -9.55 3.31
C SER A 73 19.05 -8.15 2.90
N SER A 74 20.36 -7.95 2.77
CA SER A 74 20.92 -6.68 2.29
C SER A 74 20.84 -6.60 0.77
N PRO A 75 20.55 -5.42 0.18
CA PRO A 75 20.48 -5.26 -1.27
C PRO A 75 21.84 -5.41 -1.95
N ALA A 76 21.84 -6.08 -3.10
CA ALA A 76 22.90 -5.91 -4.11
C ALA A 76 22.38 -5.01 -5.22
N VAL A 77 23.24 -4.15 -5.74
CA VAL A 77 22.92 -3.18 -6.82
C VAL A 77 23.91 -3.33 -7.94
N ALA A 78 23.42 -3.73 -9.11
CA ALA A 78 24.23 -3.91 -10.31
C ALA A 78 23.41 -3.65 -11.57
N ASP A 79 24.05 -3.18 -12.62
CA ASP A 79 23.47 -2.95 -13.96
C ASP A 79 22.11 -2.22 -13.95
N GLY A 80 21.95 -1.26 -13.01
CA GLY A 80 20.75 -0.46 -12.86
C GLY A 80 19.57 -1.20 -12.22
N ASN A 81 19.83 -2.34 -11.56
CA ASN A 81 18.84 -3.12 -10.82
C ASN A 81 19.25 -3.32 -9.35
N VAL A 82 18.26 -3.54 -8.50
CA VAL A 82 18.40 -3.88 -7.07
C VAL A 82 17.88 -5.28 -6.85
N PHE A 83 18.67 -6.11 -6.20
CA PHE A 83 18.36 -7.51 -5.90
C PHE A 83 18.26 -7.70 -4.39
N VAL A 84 17.19 -8.33 -3.90
CA VAL A 84 17.00 -8.65 -2.48
C VAL A 84 16.38 -10.02 -2.30
N GLY A 85 16.82 -10.77 -1.31
CA GLY A 85 16.12 -11.95 -0.79
C GLY A 85 14.98 -11.54 0.15
N CYS A 86 13.97 -12.37 0.30
CA CYS A 86 12.80 -12.08 1.09
C CYS A 86 12.39 -13.32 1.90
N ASN A 87 11.80 -13.12 3.08
CA ASN A 87 11.33 -14.21 3.96
C ASN A 87 10.17 -15.01 3.36
N ASP A 88 9.52 -14.50 2.30
CA ASP A 88 8.52 -15.26 1.53
C ASP A 88 9.10 -16.42 0.72
N GLY A 89 10.41 -16.53 0.62
CA GLY A 89 11.15 -17.53 -0.18
C GLY A 89 11.40 -17.09 -1.62
N ALA A 90 11.36 -15.80 -1.89
CA ALA A 90 11.70 -15.23 -3.20
C ALA A 90 12.97 -14.36 -3.14
N ILE A 91 13.66 -14.28 -4.28
CA ILE A 91 14.55 -13.16 -4.59
C ILE A 91 13.86 -12.24 -5.58
N TYR A 92 13.89 -10.96 -5.33
CA TYR A 92 13.31 -9.92 -6.17
C TYR A 92 14.38 -9.09 -6.87
N CYS A 93 14.12 -8.75 -8.12
CA CYS A 93 14.90 -7.80 -8.91
C CYS A 93 14.03 -6.60 -9.26
N HIS A 94 14.42 -5.44 -8.80
CA HIS A 94 13.76 -4.16 -9.07
C HIS A 94 14.68 -3.23 -9.85
N ASN A 95 14.10 -2.42 -10.75
CA ASN A 95 14.87 -1.37 -11.41
C ASN A 95 15.28 -0.29 -10.38
N ALA A 96 16.57 -0.01 -10.27
CA ALA A 96 17.15 0.85 -9.25
C ALA A 96 16.62 2.29 -9.29
N SER A 97 16.33 2.84 -10.47
CA SER A 97 15.85 4.22 -10.60
C SER A 97 14.35 4.39 -10.36
N THR A 98 13.56 3.35 -10.60
CA THR A 98 12.09 3.45 -10.62
C THR A 98 11.37 2.59 -9.60
N GLY A 99 12.05 1.66 -8.94
CA GLY A 99 11.47 0.68 -8.04
C GLY A 99 10.55 -0.35 -8.72
N LYS A 100 10.48 -0.36 -10.06
CA LYS A 100 9.64 -1.31 -10.77
C LYS A 100 10.21 -2.72 -10.67
N LEU A 101 9.36 -3.70 -10.37
CA LEU A 101 9.71 -5.10 -10.45
C LEU A 101 10.10 -5.47 -11.88
N VAL A 102 11.29 -6.05 -12.05
CA VAL A 102 11.81 -6.57 -13.31
C VAL A 102 11.50 -8.04 -13.41
N TRP A 103 11.92 -8.82 -12.42
CA TRP A 103 11.63 -10.23 -12.26
C TRP A 103 11.73 -10.65 -10.80
N PHE A 104 11.24 -11.84 -10.47
CA PHE A 104 11.50 -12.53 -9.21
C PHE A 104 11.61 -14.04 -9.43
N PHE A 105 12.35 -14.69 -8.54
CA PHE A 105 12.48 -16.15 -8.49
C PHE A 105 12.01 -16.65 -7.14
N TYR A 106 11.09 -17.62 -7.12
CA TYR A 106 10.42 -18.10 -5.91
C TYR A 106 10.71 -19.57 -5.63
N GLN A 107 10.99 -19.93 -4.38
CA GLN A 107 11.24 -21.29 -3.90
C GLN A 107 10.38 -21.63 -2.69
N ASN A 108 9.17 -22.17 -2.96
CA ASN A 108 8.29 -22.89 -2.03
C ASN A 108 8.37 -22.52 -0.54
N LYS A 109 8.15 -21.26 -0.15
CA LYS A 109 8.04 -20.80 1.24
C LYS A 109 9.26 -21.04 2.12
N THR A 110 10.43 -21.17 1.57
CA THR A 110 11.65 -21.30 2.36
C THR A 110 12.44 -20.01 2.28
N GLU A 111 12.54 -19.31 3.40
CA GLU A 111 13.16 -18.00 3.55
C GLU A 111 14.47 -17.86 2.78
N MET A 112 14.65 -16.71 2.15
CA MET A 112 15.91 -16.28 1.52
C MET A 112 16.47 -15.08 2.27
N ILE A 113 17.06 -15.35 3.44
CA ILE A 113 17.68 -14.33 4.30
C ILE A 113 19.10 -13.95 3.83
N SER A 114 19.71 -14.79 3.01
CA SER A 114 21.02 -14.56 2.39
C SER A 114 20.96 -13.32 1.49
N SER A 115 21.92 -12.42 1.60
CA SER A 115 22.04 -11.28 0.70
C SER A 115 22.58 -11.74 -0.65
N PRO A 116 22.01 -11.27 -1.79
CA PRO A 116 22.46 -11.69 -3.10
C PRO A 116 23.88 -11.19 -3.44
N ALA A 117 24.59 -11.94 -4.28
CA ALA A 117 25.80 -11.49 -4.95
C ALA A 117 25.59 -11.52 -6.47
N VAL A 118 26.00 -10.46 -7.15
CA VAL A 118 25.85 -10.29 -8.61
C VAL A 118 27.20 -10.23 -9.26
N ASN A 119 27.45 -11.10 -10.22
CA ASN A 119 28.71 -11.10 -10.95
C ASN A 119 28.56 -11.72 -12.34
N ASN A 120 29.02 -11.01 -13.38
CA ASN A 120 29.11 -11.47 -14.76
C ASN A 120 27.78 -12.06 -15.31
N GLY A 121 26.63 -11.46 -15.04
CA GLY A 121 25.32 -11.91 -15.53
C GLY A 121 24.68 -13.02 -14.68
N TYR A 122 25.24 -13.32 -13.51
CA TYR A 122 24.72 -14.28 -12.53
C TYR A 122 24.33 -13.58 -11.24
N VAL A 123 23.23 -14.04 -10.63
CA VAL A 123 22.83 -13.68 -9.27
C VAL A 123 22.90 -14.93 -8.39
N TYR A 124 23.72 -14.91 -7.37
CA TYR A 124 23.89 -16.00 -6.41
C TYR A 124 23.15 -15.67 -5.13
N VAL A 125 22.39 -16.61 -4.58
CA VAL A 125 21.64 -16.41 -3.34
C VAL A 125 21.46 -17.73 -2.59
N GLY A 126 21.65 -17.73 -1.29
CA GLY A 126 21.40 -18.85 -0.40
C GLY A 126 19.94 -18.92 0.04
N SER A 127 19.49 -20.11 0.45
CA SER A 127 18.14 -20.32 0.95
C SER A 127 18.14 -21.27 2.13
N ASN A 128 17.18 -21.08 3.06
CA ASN A 128 16.99 -22.00 4.19
C ASN A 128 16.49 -23.40 3.78
N ASN A 129 16.28 -23.66 2.46
CA ASN A 129 16.07 -25.01 1.96
C ASN A 129 17.36 -25.82 1.73
N GLY A 130 18.50 -25.25 2.11
CA GLY A 130 19.83 -25.88 1.96
C GLY A 130 20.42 -25.74 0.57
N ASN A 131 19.93 -24.87 -0.28
CA ASN A 131 20.48 -24.64 -1.61
C ASN A 131 21.14 -23.27 -1.73
N LEU A 132 22.28 -23.23 -2.45
CA LEU A 132 22.75 -22.04 -3.12
C LEU A 132 22.20 -22.06 -4.55
N TYR A 133 21.56 -20.97 -4.98
CA TYR A 133 21.03 -20.81 -6.34
C TYR A 133 21.91 -19.85 -7.13
N ALA A 134 22.08 -20.14 -8.43
CA ALA A 134 22.58 -19.20 -9.41
C ALA A 134 21.49 -18.94 -10.44
N LEU A 135 21.13 -17.69 -10.60
CA LEU A 135 20.09 -17.21 -11.48
C LEU A 135 20.68 -16.34 -12.58
N ASN A 136 20.01 -16.27 -13.72
CA ASN A 136 20.31 -15.32 -14.77
C ASN A 136 19.92 -13.91 -14.31
N GLU A 137 20.85 -12.98 -14.33
CA GLU A 137 20.65 -11.59 -13.84
C GLU A 137 19.53 -10.86 -14.57
N SER A 138 19.38 -11.08 -15.88
CA SER A 138 18.45 -10.32 -16.71
C SER A 138 16.99 -10.76 -16.60
N ASN A 139 16.71 -12.03 -16.26
CA ASN A 139 15.35 -12.59 -16.30
C ASN A 139 14.98 -13.49 -15.11
N GLY A 140 15.91 -13.75 -14.18
CA GLY A 140 15.68 -14.57 -13.01
C GLY A 140 15.59 -16.08 -13.24
N ASP A 141 15.88 -16.57 -14.45
CA ASP A 141 15.86 -17.99 -14.74
C ASP A 141 16.97 -18.72 -13.95
N LYS A 142 16.61 -19.85 -13.33
CA LYS A 142 17.58 -20.66 -12.61
C LYS A 142 18.56 -21.32 -13.58
N LEU A 143 19.83 -21.02 -13.42
CA LEU A 143 20.93 -21.59 -14.20
C LEU A 143 21.41 -22.88 -13.58
N TRP A 144 21.71 -22.88 -12.28
CA TRP A 144 22.07 -24.06 -11.50
C TRP A 144 21.73 -23.87 -10.01
N ASN A 145 21.79 -24.94 -9.25
CA ASN A 145 21.79 -24.91 -7.78
C ASN A 145 22.74 -25.98 -7.23
N PHE A 146 23.25 -25.72 -6.03
CA PHE A 146 24.03 -26.67 -5.24
C PHE A 146 23.33 -26.91 -3.91
N THR A 147 23.17 -28.18 -3.52
CA THR A 147 22.47 -28.57 -2.29
C THR A 147 23.49 -28.94 -1.21
N THR A 148 23.37 -28.34 -0.04
CA THR A 148 24.15 -28.63 1.16
C THR A 148 23.33 -29.48 2.13
N GLY A 149 23.93 -29.89 3.25
CA GLY A 149 23.24 -30.64 4.30
C GLY A 149 22.46 -29.79 5.32
N GLY A 150 22.53 -28.46 5.24
CA GLY A 150 21.88 -27.52 6.15
C GLY A 150 21.46 -26.23 5.46
N TRP A 151 20.90 -25.28 6.18
CA TRP A 151 20.48 -23.99 5.64
C TRP A 151 21.67 -23.19 5.10
N VAL A 152 21.43 -22.39 4.07
CA VAL A 152 22.41 -21.46 3.51
C VAL A 152 21.93 -20.03 3.77
N GLY A 153 22.11 -19.59 5.03
CA GLY A 153 21.83 -18.22 5.47
C GLY A 153 23.00 -17.26 5.21
N SER A 154 24.21 -17.78 5.12
CA SER A 154 25.41 -17.04 4.73
C SER A 154 25.25 -16.39 3.38
N SER A 155 25.66 -15.12 3.23
CA SER A 155 25.65 -14.41 1.96
C SER A 155 26.84 -14.84 1.11
N PRO A 156 26.64 -15.18 -0.19
CA PRO A 156 27.73 -15.63 -1.05
C PRO A 156 28.67 -14.48 -1.39
N ALA A 157 29.97 -14.76 -1.40
CA ALA A 157 30.99 -13.88 -1.94
C ALA A 157 31.55 -14.45 -3.24
N VAL A 158 31.81 -13.61 -4.20
CA VAL A 158 32.31 -14.03 -5.54
C VAL A 158 33.68 -13.41 -5.83
N ALA A 159 34.70 -14.26 -6.03
CA ALA A 159 36.03 -13.82 -6.41
C ALA A 159 36.66 -14.85 -7.34
N ASP A 160 37.53 -14.44 -8.24
CA ASP A 160 38.35 -15.25 -9.13
C ASP A 160 37.64 -16.43 -9.85
N GLY A 161 36.36 -16.22 -10.19
CA GLY A 161 35.53 -17.21 -10.88
C GLY A 161 34.97 -18.31 -10.00
N ALA A 162 35.07 -18.19 -8.68
CA ALA A 162 34.46 -19.04 -7.67
C ALA A 162 33.43 -18.28 -6.83
N VAL A 163 32.47 -19.00 -6.26
CA VAL A 163 31.52 -18.51 -5.26
C VAL A 163 31.73 -19.24 -3.94
N TYR A 164 31.85 -18.48 -2.88
CA TYR A 164 32.13 -18.94 -1.51
C TYR A 164 30.95 -18.66 -0.59
N PHE A 165 30.60 -19.61 0.27
CA PHE A 165 29.49 -19.44 1.23
C PHE A 165 29.61 -20.43 2.38
N GLY A 166 28.96 -20.11 3.48
CA GLY A 166 28.81 -20.99 4.65
C GLY A 166 27.47 -21.73 4.63
N SER A 167 27.37 -22.85 5.34
CA SER A 167 26.13 -23.57 5.56
C SER A 167 25.99 -24.01 7.01
N ARG A 168 24.78 -24.14 7.51
CA ARG A 168 24.47 -24.72 8.83
C ARG A 168 24.79 -26.23 8.94
N ASP A 169 25.23 -26.87 7.84
CA ASP A 169 25.81 -28.22 7.93
C ASP A 169 27.24 -28.25 8.48
N GLY A 170 27.78 -27.08 8.80
CA GLY A 170 29.13 -26.94 9.37
C GLY A 170 30.23 -26.81 8.34
N ASN A 171 29.93 -26.59 7.07
CA ASN A 171 30.95 -26.46 6.04
C ASN A 171 31.00 -25.05 5.46
N ILE A 172 32.22 -24.65 5.08
CA ILE A 172 32.50 -23.56 4.16
C ILE A 172 32.70 -24.17 2.77
N TYR A 173 32.04 -23.66 1.75
CA TYR A 173 32.05 -24.17 0.39
C TYR A 173 32.66 -23.19 -0.59
N ALA A 174 33.38 -23.72 -1.58
CA ALA A 174 33.78 -23.02 -2.79
C ALA A 174 33.27 -23.78 -4.01
N LEU A 175 32.55 -23.12 -4.90
CA LEU A 175 32.04 -23.68 -6.14
C LEU A 175 32.55 -22.87 -7.32
N ASN A 176 32.69 -23.53 -8.48
CA ASN A 176 32.86 -22.81 -9.74
C ASN A 176 31.61 -21.94 -10.02
N ALA A 177 31.81 -20.64 -10.15
CA ALA A 177 30.71 -19.67 -10.28
C ALA A 177 29.82 -19.93 -11.50
N LYS A 178 30.35 -20.40 -12.63
CA LYS A 178 29.58 -20.64 -13.86
C LYS A 178 28.81 -21.95 -13.85
N SER A 179 29.42 -23.02 -13.30
CA SER A 179 28.88 -24.37 -13.42
C SER A 179 28.24 -24.91 -12.15
N GLY A 180 28.43 -24.28 -10.99
CA GLY A 180 28.04 -24.81 -9.68
C GLY A 180 28.85 -26.05 -9.23
N ALA A 181 29.91 -26.43 -9.94
CA ALA A 181 30.74 -27.58 -9.56
C ALA A 181 31.52 -27.29 -8.29
N LEU A 182 31.52 -28.24 -7.35
CA LEU A 182 32.28 -28.15 -6.11
C LEU A 182 33.78 -28.10 -6.43
N LEU A 183 34.46 -27.05 -5.93
CA LEU A 183 35.90 -26.93 -5.98
C LEU A 183 36.53 -27.52 -4.71
N TRP A 184 36.03 -27.07 -3.56
CA TRP A 184 36.40 -27.61 -2.24
C TRP A 184 35.33 -27.33 -1.19
N SER A 185 35.38 -28.07 -0.09
CA SER A 185 34.64 -27.77 1.13
C SER A 185 35.55 -27.97 2.33
N PHE A 186 35.33 -27.16 3.36
CA PHE A 186 36.05 -27.22 4.63
C PHE A 186 35.06 -27.34 5.78
N GLN A 187 35.23 -28.39 6.63
CA GLN A 187 34.37 -28.64 7.76
C GLN A 187 34.87 -27.93 9.02
N THR A 188 34.09 -27.05 9.61
CA THR A 188 34.42 -26.31 10.83
C THR A 188 34.03 -27.06 12.10
N GLY A 189 32.98 -27.89 12.03
CA GLY A 189 32.46 -28.67 13.15
C GLY A 189 31.23 -28.05 13.85
N SER A 190 30.77 -26.86 13.44
CA SER A 190 29.51 -26.23 13.86
C SER A 190 28.95 -25.38 12.73
N GLU A 191 27.76 -24.83 12.89
CA GLU A 191 27.07 -24.01 11.88
C GLU A 191 27.96 -22.85 11.39
N VAL A 192 27.80 -22.50 10.10
CA VAL A 192 28.51 -21.39 9.44
C VAL A 192 27.48 -20.41 8.86
N GLU A 193 27.07 -19.43 9.66
CA GLU A 193 26.16 -18.37 9.25
C GLU A 193 26.90 -17.12 8.76
N SER A 194 28.12 -16.92 9.21
CA SER A 194 29.03 -15.87 8.77
C SER A 194 29.23 -15.92 7.25
N SER A 195 29.17 -14.76 6.59
CA SER A 195 29.49 -14.63 5.16
C SER A 195 30.99 -14.55 4.95
N PRO A 196 31.55 -15.31 3.98
CA PRO A 196 32.99 -15.31 3.72
C PRO A 196 33.49 -13.98 3.15
N ALA A 197 34.58 -13.46 3.68
CA ALA A 197 35.33 -12.34 3.10
C ALA A 197 36.63 -12.85 2.45
N ILE A 198 37.01 -12.26 1.32
CA ILE A 198 38.12 -12.75 0.50
C ILE A 198 39.09 -11.61 0.21
N SER A 199 40.38 -11.85 0.48
CA SER A 199 41.44 -10.92 0.08
C SER A 199 42.77 -11.69 -0.05
N ASP A 200 43.58 -11.30 -1.01
CA ASP A 200 44.94 -11.79 -1.22
C ASP A 200 45.05 -13.33 -1.28
N GLY A 201 44.05 -13.99 -1.91
CA GLY A 201 44.06 -15.45 -2.07
C GLY A 201 43.67 -16.23 -0.80
N VAL A 202 43.03 -15.55 0.17
CA VAL A 202 42.60 -16.14 1.44
C VAL A 202 41.12 -15.87 1.66
N VAL A 203 40.38 -16.92 2.08
CA VAL A 203 38.97 -16.87 2.48
C VAL A 203 38.91 -16.83 4.00
N TYR A 204 38.27 -15.81 4.56
CA TYR A 204 38.05 -15.64 5.98
C TYR A 204 36.58 -15.85 6.30
N CYS A 205 36.26 -16.67 7.32
CA CYS A 205 34.87 -16.96 7.68
C CYS A 205 34.79 -17.33 9.18
N GLY A 206 33.73 -16.85 9.83
CA GLY A 206 33.41 -17.24 11.20
C GLY A 206 32.59 -18.53 11.26
N SER A 207 32.59 -19.20 12.42
CA SER A 207 31.72 -20.34 12.70
C SER A 207 31.24 -20.30 14.16
N ASP A 208 30.10 -20.92 14.41
CA ASP A 208 29.49 -21.02 15.75
C ASP A 208 30.28 -21.89 16.72
N ASN A 209 31.35 -22.52 16.26
CA ASN A 209 32.32 -23.21 17.10
C ASN A 209 33.33 -22.29 17.82
N PHE A 210 33.09 -20.96 17.81
CA PHE A 210 33.89 -19.92 18.48
C PHE A 210 35.16 -19.51 17.76
N PHE A 211 35.34 -19.88 16.47
CA PHE A 211 36.56 -19.58 15.71
C PHE A 211 36.29 -18.84 14.43
N VAL A 212 37.25 -17.99 14.03
CA VAL A 212 37.41 -17.49 12.68
C VAL A 212 38.49 -18.31 11.99
N TYR A 213 38.22 -18.71 10.77
CA TYR A 213 39.11 -19.50 9.90
C TYR A 213 39.67 -18.64 8.79
N ALA A 214 40.92 -18.84 8.46
CA ALA A 214 41.55 -18.39 7.23
C ALA A 214 41.93 -19.60 6.37
N LEU A 215 41.37 -19.69 5.19
CA LEU A 215 41.56 -20.80 4.28
C LEU A 215 42.24 -20.33 3.00
N ASN A 216 43.12 -21.14 2.44
CA ASN A 216 43.69 -20.86 1.13
C ASN A 216 42.57 -20.91 0.08
N GLU A 217 42.39 -19.82 -0.67
CA GLU A 217 41.28 -19.63 -1.61
C GLU A 217 41.17 -20.73 -2.67
N SER A 218 42.29 -21.17 -3.23
CA SER A 218 42.32 -22.16 -4.32
C SER A 218 42.11 -23.60 -3.85
N THR A 219 42.52 -23.92 -2.59
CA THR A 219 42.59 -25.32 -2.13
C THR A 219 41.69 -25.63 -0.96
N GLY A 220 41.10 -24.64 -0.27
CA GLY A 220 40.33 -24.77 0.96
C GLY A 220 41.15 -25.21 2.17
N LYS A 221 42.49 -25.25 2.07
CA LYS A 221 43.38 -25.69 3.17
C LYS A 221 43.44 -24.59 4.23
N GLU A 222 43.29 -24.99 5.50
CA GLU A 222 43.44 -24.07 6.63
C GLU A 222 44.87 -23.49 6.67
N LEU A 223 44.95 -22.18 6.80
CA LEU A 223 46.17 -21.42 7.00
C LEU A 223 46.38 -21.13 8.48
N TRP A 224 45.30 -20.67 9.13
CA TRP A 224 45.22 -20.44 10.57
C TRP A 224 43.78 -20.43 11.06
N THR A 225 43.61 -20.62 12.36
CA THR A 225 42.36 -20.43 13.05
C THR A 225 42.55 -19.61 14.33
N ALA A 226 41.60 -18.75 14.69
CA ALA A 226 41.67 -17.85 15.84
C ALA A 226 40.39 -17.86 16.67
N PRO A 227 40.47 -17.97 18.02
CA PRO A 227 39.28 -17.92 18.90
C PRO A 227 38.76 -16.48 19.02
N THR A 228 37.44 -16.28 18.75
CA THR A 228 36.81 -14.96 18.75
C THR A 228 35.48 -14.90 19.52
N GLY A 229 34.94 -16.05 19.92
CA GLY A 229 33.58 -16.20 20.46
C GLY A 229 32.59 -16.67 19.34
N THR A 230 31.34 -16.99 19.69
CA THR A 230 30.33 -17.40 18.70
C THR A 230 30.19 -16.33 17.63
N THR A 231 30.56 -16.64 16.40
CA THR A 231 30.75 -15.65 15.34
C THR A 231 29.72 -15.81 14.24
N ILE A 232 28.63 -15.07 14.34
CA ILE A 232 27.64 -14.90 13.24
C ILE A 232 28.00 -13.68 12.38
N SER A 233 28.59 -12.65 12.97
CA SER A 233 29.11 -11.49 12.25
C SER A 233 30.08 -11.92 11.14
N SER A 234 29.98 -11.30 9.98
CA SER A 234 30.89 -11.58 8.86
C SER A 234 32.18 -10.79 9.02
N PRO A 235 33.35 -11.40 8.71
CA PRO A 235 34.62 -10.70 8.75
C PRO A 235 34.67 -9.56 7.72
N SER A 236 35.37 -8.48 8.09
CA SER A 236 35.72 -7.37 7.17
C SER A 236 37.21 -7.16 7.13
N LEU A 237 37.75 -6.86 5.97
CA LEU A 237 39.18 -6.85 5.71
C LEU A 237 39.68 -5.46 5.32
N SER A 238 40.74 -5.00 5.96
CA SER A 238 41.42 -3.78 5.52
C SER A 238 42.86 -3.76 6.05
N ASN A 239 43.79 -3.30 5.21
CA ASN A 239 45.20 -3.04 5.59
C ASN A 239 45.88 -4.21 6.30
N GLY A 240 45.56 -5.47 5.93
CA GLY A 240 46.19 -6.67 6.51
C GLY A 240 45.61 -7.08 7.88
N TYR A 241 44.41 -6.59 8.22
CA TYR A 241 43.67 -6.92 9.42
C TYR A 241 42.29 -7.46 9.10
N VAL A 242 41.81 -8.37 9.98
CA VAL A 242 40.46 -8.94 9.97
C VAL A 242 39.69 -8.38 11.16
N TYR A 243 38.52 -7.82 10.94
CA TYR A 243 37.64 -7.32 12.00
C TYR A 243 36.39 -8.17 12.04
N VAL A 244 35.93 -8.57 13.22
CA VAL A 244 34.81 -9.46 13.42
C VAL A 244 34.11 -9.20 14.75
N GLY A 245 32.78 -9.21 14.75
CA GLY A 245 31.94 -9.16 15.94
C GLY A 245 31.59 -10.56 16.43
N SER A 246 31.11 -10.67 17.67
CA SER A 246 30.69 -11.92 18.27
C SER A 246 29.51 -11.77 19.22
N TYR A 247 28.75 -12.84 19.43
CA TYR A 247 27.61 -12.89 20.35
C TYR A 247 27.94 -12.62 21.81
N ASP A 248 29.19 -12.84 22.21
CA ASP A 248 29.63 -12.52 23.56
C ASP A 248 29.95 -11.03 23.77
N GLY A 249 29.57 -10.19 22.82
CA GLY A 249 29.66 -8.72 22.91
C GLY A 249 31.05 -8.17 22.59
N TYR A 250 31.91 -8.92 21.89
CA TYR A 250 33.23 -8.42 21.51
C TYR A 250 33.30 -8.08 20.01
N VAL A 251 34.09 -7.07 19.70
CA VAL A 251 34.71 -6.86 18.39
C VAL A 251 36.19 -7.13 18.49
N CYS A 252 36.70 -7.99 17.63
CA CYS A 252 38.09 -8.38 17.57
C CYS A 252 38.75 -7.87 16.28
N CYS A 253 40.03 -7.45 16.42
CA CYS A 253 40.93 -7.20 15.30
C CYS A 253 42.02 -8.27 15.31
N LEU A 254 42.17 -8.98 14.21
CA LEU A 254 43.18 -10.01 14.03
C LEU A 254 44.16 -9.61 12.92
N ASN A 255 45.40 -10.06 13.00
CA ASN A 255 46.33 -9.97 11.88
C ASN A 255 45.94 -10.98 10.80
N ALA A 256 45.68 -10.53 9.58
CA ALA A 256 45.15 -11.34 8.49
C ALA A 256 46.08 -12.50 8.07
N SER A 257 47.41 -12.33 8.22
CA SER A 257 48.39 -13.36 7.83
C SER A 257 48.58 -14.42 8.90
N THR A 258 48.39 -14.11 10.21
CA THR A 258 48.77 -15.00 11.31
C THR A 258 47.63 -15.41 12.25
N GLY A 259 46.46 -14.77 12.14
CA GLY A 259 45.35 -14.91 13.06
C GLY A 259 45.58 -14.33 14.47
N THR A 260 46.76 -13.69 14.71
CA THR A 260 47.07 -13.13 16.02
C THR A 260 46.16 -11.96 16.36
N LYS A 261 45.53 -12.00 17.55
CA LYS A 261 44.66 -10.94 18.03
C LYS A 261 45.47 -9.70 18.37
N ILE A 262 45.12 -8.58 17.72
CA ILE A 262 45.79 -7.28 17.90
C ILE A 262 45.13 -6.53 19.06
N TRP A 263 43.80 -6.42 18.99
CA TRP A 263 42.97 -5.83 20.06
C TRP A 263 41.60 -6.46 20.09
N LYS A 264 40.88 -6.27 21.18
CA LYS A 264 39.44 -6.53 21.31
C LYS A 264 38.78 -5.41 22.08
N TYR A 265 37.53 -5.13 21.73
CA TYR A 265 36.67 -4.15 22.40
C TYR A 265 35.39 -4.84 22.85
N GLN A 266 34.88 -4.52 24.05
CA GLN A 266 33.65 -5.09 24.58
C GLN A 266 32.52 -4.06 24.59
N THR A 267 31.36 -4.42 24.06
CA THR A 267 30.06 -3.74 24.16
C THR A 267 29.28 -4.26 25.35
N ALA A 268 28.10 -3.74 25.62
CA ALA A 268 27.26 -4.23 26.72
C ALA A 268 26.41 -5.45 26.34
N ASP A 269 26.27 -5.76 25.04
CA ASP A 269 25.51 -6.90 24.51
C ASP A 269 26.13 -7.38 23.18
N SER A 270 25.51 -8.36 22.53
CA SER A 270 25.97 -9.05 21.31
C SER A 270 26.32 -8.07 20.17
N VAL A 271 27.30 -8.46 19.35
CA VAL A 271 27.68 -7.77 18.11
C VAL A 271 27.44 -8.72 16.94
N VAL A 272 26.21 -8.74 16.45
CA VAL A 272 25.76 -9.50 15.24
C VAL A 272 26.06 -8.72 13.97
N SER A 273 25.96 -7.40 14.03
CA SER A 273 26.36 -6.48 12.96
C SER A 273 27.79 -6.73 12.50
N SER A 274 27.99 -6.84 11.19
CA SER A 274 29.34 -7.00 10.63
C SER A 274 30.07 -5.65 10.62
N PRO A 275 31.35 -5.58 11.04
CA PRO A 275 32.09 -4.33 11.05
C PRO A 275 32.29 -3.78 9.65
N THR A 276 32.22 -2.46 9.51
CA THR A 276 32.51 -1.72 8.27
C THR A 276 33.67 -0.77 8.49
N LEU A 277 34.49 -0.58 7.49
CA LEU A 277 35.74 0.17 7.58
C LEU A 277 35.68 1.44 6.75
N GLY A 278 36.17 2.56 7.28
CA GLY A 278 36.27 3.82 6.56
C GLY A 278 37.00 4.86 7.37
N TYR A 279 37.75 5.75 6.71
CA TYR A 279 38.43 6.90 7.32
C TYR A 279 39.37 6.56 8.49
N GLY A 280 39.92 5.32 8.55
CA GLY A 280 40.75 4.83 9.64
C GLY A 280 39.98 4.38 10.89
N PHE A 281 38.69 4.24 10.77
CA PHE A 281 37.78 3.76 11.82
C PHE A 281 37.13 2.42 11.44
N VAL A 282 36.61 1.73 12.45
CA VAL A 282 35.71 0.59 12.29
C VAL A 282 34.38 0.94 12.94
N PHE A 283 33.29 0.73 12.18
CA PHE A 283 31.91 1.01 12.57
C PHE A 283 31.14 -0.29 12.67
N PHE A 284 30.28 -0.42 13.67
CA PHE A 284 29.41 -1.59 13.86
C PHE A 284 28.21 -1.25 14.75
N GLY A 285 27.15 -2.03 14.65
CA GLY A 285 26.02 -2.03 15.56
C GLY A 285 26.16 -3.06 16.69
N SER A 286 25.40 -2.88 17.76
CA SER A 286 25.27 -3.84 18.87
C SER A 286 23.83 -3.96 19.33
N GLU A 287 23.46 -5.10 19.87
CA GLU A 287 22.16 -5.34 20.51
C GLU A 287 22.02 -4.56 21.84
N ASP A 288 23.06 -3.84 22.27
CA ASP A 288 22.97 -2.87 23.37
C ASP A 288 22.33 -1.53 22.97
N ASN A 289 21.67 -1.50 21.79
CA ASN A 289 21.00 -0.33 21.22
C ASN A 289 21.94 0.81 20.84
N SER A 290 23.14 0.50 20.36
CA SER A 290 24.12 1.52 20.00
C SER A 290 24.88 1.19 18.72
N VAL A 291 25.19 2.26 17.96
CA VAL A 291 26.20 2.23 16.88
C VAL A 291 27.54 2.69 17.46
N TYR A 292 28.60 1.98 17.15
CA TYR A 292 29.96 2.24 17.64
C TYR A 292 30.91 2.64 16.53
N CYS A 293 31.85 3.50 16.91
CA CYS A 293 33.03 3.83 16.11
C CYS A 293 34.29 3.65 16.96
N LEU A 294 35.20 2.80 16.50
CA LEU A 294 36.50 2.62 17.13
C LEU A 294 37.61 3.05 16.13
N ASN A 295 38.75 3.45 16.66
CA ASN A 295 39.95 3.57 15.85
C ASN A 295 40.40 2.19 15.37
N ALA A 296 40.51 1.97 14.08
CA ALA A 296 40.76 0.67 13.48
C ALA A 296 42.07 0.03 13.94
N SER A 297 43.11 0.83 14.14
CA SER A 297 44.45 0.32 14.54
C SER A 297 44.57 0.02 16.01
N THR A 298 43.87 0.75 16.88
CA THR A 298 44.05 0.67 18.36
C THR A 298 42.90 0.03 19.13
N GLY A 299 41.69 -0.06 18.50
CA GLY A 299 40.48 -0.52 19.17
C GLY A 299 39.91 0.49 20.17
N ILE A 300 40.47 1.69 20.28
CA ILE A 300 39.97 2.72 21.21
C ILE A 300 38.68 3.31 20.67
N LYS A 301 37.65 3.35 21.55
CA LYS A 301 36.36 3.97 21.18
C LYS A 301 36.52 5.47 20.87
N VAL A 302 36.05 5.89 19.72
CA VAL A 302 35.99 7.28 19.29
C VAL A 302 34.65 7.89 19.69
N TRP A 303 33.57 7.21 19.31
CA TRP A 303 32.22 7.60 19.71
C TRP A 303 31.27 6.38 19.77
N SER A 304 30.13 6.55 20.41
CA SER A 304 28.96 5.68 20.25
C SER A 304 27.70 6.53 20.18
N CYS A 305 26.74 6.11 19.37
CA CYS A 305 25.47 6.79 19.16
C CYS A 305 24.32 5.86 19.56
N PRO A 306 23.48 6.22 20.56
CA PRO A 306 22.36 5.39 20.95
C PRO A 306 21.24 5.44 19.90
N THR A 307 20.60 4.28 19.66
CA THR A 307 19.36 4.06 18.90
C THR A 307 18.22 3.75 19.86
N GLY A 308 17.00 3.53 19.35
CA GLY A 308 15.85 3.16 20.16
C GLY A 308 15.76 1.66 20.49
N TYR A 309 16.42 0.80 19.69
CA TYR A 309 16.45 -0.66 19.87
C TYR A 309 17.71 -1.26 19.21
N TRP A 310 17.80 -2.57 19.09
CA TRP A 310 18.95 -3.32 18.57
C TRP A 310 19.45 -2.82 17.21
N VAL A 311 20.76 -2.92 17.01
CA VAL A 311 21.41 -2.58 15.74
C VAL A 311 22.09 -3.82 15.19
N THR A 312 21.32 -4.64 14.51
CA THR A 312 21.78 -5.89 13.85
C THR A 312 22.23 -5.61 12.40
N SER A 313 21.68 -4.57 11.78
CA SER A 313 22.13 -4.03 10.49
C SER A 313 23.62 -3.70 10.49
N SER A 314 24.34 -4.09 9.44
CA SER A 314 25.74 -3.72 9.26
C SER A 314 25.86 -2.34 8.60
N PRO A 315 26.72 -1.43 9.10
CA PRO A 315 26.82 -0.08 8.56
C PRO A 315 27.32 -0.04 7.12
N ALA A 316 26.90 0.98 6.35
CA ALA A 316 27.53 1.40 5.12
C ALA A 316 28.17 2.78 5.30
N VAL A 317 29.32 3.03 4.67
CA VAL A 317 30.07 4.28 4.81
C VAL A 317 30.19 4.96 3.46
N ALA A 318 29.76 6.22 3.38
CA ALA A 318 29.86 7.02 2.16
C ALA A 318 29.86 8.52 2.46
N GLY A 319 30.63 9.32 1.71
CA GLY A 319 30.61 10.77 1.78
C GLY A 319 30.85 11.37 3.17
N GLY A 320 31.66 10.70 4.02
CA GLY A 320 31.91 11.15 5.41
C GLY A 320 30.81 10.80 6.41
N ASN A 321 29.84 10.01 6.03
CA ASN A 321 28.73 9.56 6.85
C ASN A 321 28.68 8.03 6.99
N VAL A 322 28.04 7.57 8.07
CA VAL A 322 27.71 6.17 8.35
C VAL A 322 26.22 6.01 8.28
N TYR A 323 25.75 5.04 7.52
CA TYR A 323 24.35 4.72 7.33
C TYR A 323 24.07 3.34 7.92
N VAL A 324 23.03 3.20 8.72
CA VAL A 324 22.74 1.93 9.40
C VAL A 324 21.25 1.83 9.73
N GLY A 325 20.69 0.62 9.63
CA GLY A 325 19.34 0.30 10.11
C GLY A 325 19.33 -0.03 11.61
N SER A 326 18.18 0.10 12.23
CA SER A 326 17.92 -0.36 13.61
C SER A 326 16.53 -0.97 13.71
N GLU A 327 16.36 -1.88 14.64
CA GLU A 327 15.06 -2.49 14.97
C GLU A 327 14.13 -1.56 15.74
N ASP A 328 14.45 -0.25 15.82
CA ASP A 328 13.55 0.80 16.23
C ASP A 328 12.78 1.45 15.05
N ASP A 329 12.71 0.74 13.92
CA ASP A 329 12.04 1.16 12.68
C ASP A 329 12.72 2.33 11.95
N ASN A 330 14.01 2.61 12.22
CA ASN A 330 14.69 3.76 11.64
C ASN A 330 15.97 3.38 10.87
N ILE A 331 16.22 4.18 9.83
CA ILE A 331 17.53 4.27 9.15
C ILE A 331 18.22 5.52 9.68
N TYR A 332 19.42 5.36 10.20
CA TYR A 332 20.24 6.44 10.73
C TYR A 332 21.33 6.84 9.76
N CYS A 333 21.56 8.15 9.63
CA CYS A 333 22.76 8.73 9.04
C CYS A 333 23.53 9.45 10.13
N LEU A 334 24.75 9.02 10.37
CA LEU A 334 25.63 9.55 11.40
C LEU A 334 26.89 10.13 10.76
N ASN A 335 27.39 11.24 11.26
CA ASN A 335 28.69 11.74 10.84
C ASN A 335 29.80 10.76 11.26
N ALA A 336 30.60 10.29 10.32
CA ALA A 336 31.60 9.26 10.56
C ALA A 336 32.66 9.64 11.61
N THR A 337 32.99 10.92 11.71
CA THR A 337 34.04 11.40 12.65
C THR A 337 33.49 11.68 14.05
N THR A 338 32.27 12.22 14.14
CA THR A 338 31.73 12.74 15.41
C THR A 338 30.64 11.89 16.01
N GLY A 339 30.00 11.00 15.23
CA GLY A 339 28.82 10.24 15.63
C GLY A 339 27.53 11.06 15.74
N ALA A 340 27.56 12.33 15.32
CA ALA A 340 26.38 13.20 15.32
C ALA A 340 25.34 12.65 14.35
N LYS A 341 24.06 12.62 14.76
CA LYS A 341 22.94 12.26 13.87
C LYS A 341 22.71 13.39 12.88
N GLU A 342 22.98 13.15 11.59
CA GLU A 342 22.72 14.09 10.50
C GLU A 342 21.24 14.06 10.13
N TRP A 343 20.68 12.88 10.00
CA TRP A 343 19.24 12.65 9.80
C TRP A 343 18.83 11.24 10.24
N VAL A 344 17.53 11.06 10.39
CA VAL A 344 16.87 9.78 10.67
C VAL A 344 15.68 9.65 9.72
N TYR A 345 15.49 8.47 9.13
CA TYR A 345 14.35 8.15 8.28
C TYR A 345 13.58 6.99 8.87
N GLN A 346 12.28 7.18 9.14
CA GLN A 346 11.43 6.13 9.72
C GLN A 346 10.81 5.26 8.62
N THR A 347 10.93 3.94 8.77
CA THR A 347 10.25 2.90 7.99
C THR A 347 8.97 2.45 8.71
N GLY A 348 8.31 1.41 8.20
CA GLY A 348 7.11 0.86 8.83
C GLY A 348 7.36 -0.24 9.86
N SER A 349 8.58 -0.81 9.96
CA SER A 349 9.00 -1.85 10.89
C SER A 349 10.52 -1.92 10.96
N TYR A 350 11.08 -2.92 11.66
CA TYR A 350 12.51 -3.15 11.89
C TYR A 350 13.33 -3.06 10.60
N VAL A 351 14.55 -2.55 10.72
CA VAL A 351 15.52 -2.44 9.63
C VAL A 351 16.77 -3.26 9.97
N GLU A 352 16.66 -4.58 9.78
CA GLU A 352 17.75 -5.54 9.94
C GLU A 352 18.68 -5.56 8.71
N SER A 353 18.12 -5.29 7.56
CA SER A 353 18.84 -5.19 6.28
C SER A 353 19.96 -4.14 6.35
N SER A 354 21.13 -4.46 5.82
CA SER A 354 22.26 -3.53 5.76
C SER A 354 22.12 -2.64 4.50
N PRO A 355 22.37 -1.33 4.61
CA PRO A 355 22.24 -0.40 3.49
C PRO A 355 23.27 -0.66 2.38
N ALA A 356 22.84 -0.47 1.10
CA ALA A 356 23.71 -0.39 -0.07
C ALA A 356 23.62 1.02 -0.67
N ILE A 357 24.74 1.61 -1.08
CA ILE A 357 24.80 2.99 -1.56
C ILE A 357 25.41 3.02 -2.94
N VAL A 358 24.66 3.54 -3.93
CA VAL A 358 25.08 3.65 -5.32
C VAL A 358 24.52 4.94 -5.93
N ASN A 359 25.37 5.76 -6.55
CA ASN A 359 24.97 6.99 -7.23
C ASN A 359 24.11 7.92 -6.36
N ASN A 360 24.57 8.24 -5.14
CA ASN A 360 23.83 9.03 -4.14
C ASN A 360 22.43 8.49 -3.79
N THR A 361 22.21 7.20 -3.95
CA THR A 361 20.96 6.54 -3.55
C THR A 361 21.28 5.41 -2.57
N LEU A 362 20.63 5.46 -1.42
CA LEU A 362 20.68 4.41 -0.40
C LEU A 362 19.51 3.44 -0.64
N TYR A 363 19.81 2.14 -0.69
CA TYR A 363 18.86 1.05 -0.81
C TYR A 363 18.90 0.21 0.45
N VAL A 364 17.75 -0.19 1.00
CA VAL A 364 17.66 -1.03 2.20
C VAL A 364 16.33 -1.75 2.25
N GLY A 365 16.30 -2.94 2.82
CA GLY A 365 15.08 -3.69 3.13
C GLY A 365 14.53 -3.32 4.52
N SER A 366 13.27 -3.63 4.78
CA SER A 366 12.63 -3.52 6.09
C SER A 366 11.64 -4.66 6.32
N ASP A 367 11.38 -4.96 7.58
CA ASP A 367 10.40 -5.97 8.00
C ASP A 367 8.95 -5.54 7.77
N ASP A 368 8.73 -4.32 7.30
CA ASP A 368 7.43 -3.88 6.79
C ASP A 368 7.12 -4.38 5.37
N ALA A 369 7.90 -5.34 4.87
CA ALA A 369 7.79 -5.90 3.53
C ALA A 369 8.06 -4.88 2.41
N HIS A 370 8.99 -3.95 2.61
CA HIS A 370 9.43 -2.98 1.59
C HIS A 370 10.92 -2.95 1.39
N ILE A 371 11.28 -2.64 0.14
CA ILE A 371 12.60 -2.16 -0.24
C ILE A 371 12.51 -0.65 -0.36
N TYR A 372 13.35 0.08 0.34
CA TYR A 372 13.43 1.53 0.29
C TYR A 372 14.61 1.99 -0.57
N ALA A 373 14.39 3.01 -1.39
CA ALA A 373 15.44 3.78 -2.05
C ALA A 373 15.33 5.24 -1.63
N LEU A 374 16.39 5.76 -1.02
CA LEU A 374 16.47 7.14 -0.54
C LEU A 374 17.52 7.89 -1.33
N THR A 375 17.15 8.99 -2.00
CA THR A 375 18.12 9.91 -2.59
C THR A 375 18.83 10.68 -1.49
N LEU A 376 20.16 10.62 -1.47
CA LEU A 376 21.03 11.33 -0.55
C LEU A 376 21.28 12.75 -1.09
N LEU A 377 20.97 13.78 -0.29
CA LEU A 377 21.02 15.19 -0.71
C LEU A 377 22.07 15.98 0.06
N ASN A 378 22.86 16.79 -0.66
CA ASN A 378 23.84 17.71 -0.07
C ASN A 378 23.25 19.14 0.03
N SER A 379 23.48 19.85 1.12
CA SER A 379 22.94 21.20 1.37
C SER A 379 23.47 22.28 0.40
N SER A 380 24.49 21.99 -0.39
CA SER A 380 24.99 22.91 -1.41
C SER A 380 24.16 22.95 -2.70
N SER A 381 23.22 22.04 -2.88
CA SER A 381 22.26 22.02 -4.00
C SER A 381 20.88 22.53 -3.61
N ARG A 382 20.82 23.66 -2.90
CA ARG A 382 19.54 24.36 -2.65
C ARG A 382 18.99 24.92 -3.97
N THR A 383 18.29 24.11 -4.71
CA THR A 383 17.16 24.56 -5.52
C THR A 383 15.91 24.36 -4.69
N LEU A 384 15.40 25.47 -4.14
CA LEU A 384 14.10 25.74 -3.52
C LEU A 384 13.48 24.57 -2.67
N PRO A 385 13.06 24.85 -1.44
CA PRO A 385 12.41 23.85 -0.59
C PRO A 385 11.09 23.42 -1.26
N VAL A 386 11.05 22.19 -1.71
CA VAL A 386 9.76 21.51 -1.91
C VAL A 386 9.24 21.24 -0.50
N GLN A 387 8.36 22.13 -0.05
CA GLN A 387 7.58 21.93 1.16
C GLN A 387 6.94 20.55 1.13
N SER A 388 6.91 19.89 2.28
CA SER A 388 6.16 18.68 2.53
C SER A 388 4.78 18.75 1.87
N THR A 389 4.61 18.07 0.74
CA THR A 389 3.43 18.17 -0.13
C THR A 389 2.25 17.35 0.38
N SER A 390 2.39 16.58 1.47
CA SER A 390 1.28 15.78 1.99
C SER A 390 0.14 16.62 2.59
N SER A 391 0.41 17.74 3.25
CA SER A 391 -0.64 18.63 3.76
C SER A 391 -1.12 19.67 2.73
N LEU A 392 -0.25 20.12 1.80
CA LEU A 392 -0.63 21.07 0.75
C LEU A 392 -1.37 20.39 -0.42
N HIS A 393 -1.04 19.13 -0.76
CA HIS A 393 -1.82 18.39 -1.76
C HIS A 393 -3.25 18.14 -1.30
N SER A 394 -3.45 17.83 -0.02
CA SER A 394 -4.81 17.71 0.53
C SER A 394 -5.55 19.05 0.52
N ALA A 395 -4.89 20.15 0.87
CA ALA A 395 -5.51 21.49 0.90
C ALA A 395 -5.78 22.04 -0.53
N THR A 396 -4.86 21.88 -1.48
CA THR A 396 -5.08 22.29 -2.89
C THR A 396 -6.14 21.45 -3.58
N ILE A 397 -6.16 20.13 -3.38
CA ILE A 397 -7.18 19.24 -3.93
C ILE A 397 -8.56 19.58 -3.32
N ILE A 398 -8.63 19.84 -2.01
CA ILE A 398 -9.88 20.27 -1.34
C ILE A 398 -10.35 21.62 -1.90
N LEU A 399 -9.44 22.58 -2.12
CA LEU A 399 -9.75 23.88 -2.71
C LEU A 399 -10.20 23.76 -4.18
N ASP A 400 -9.56 22.92 -4.99
CA ASP A 400 -9.91 22.70 -6.38
C ASP A 400 -11.26 21.96 -6.52
N VAL A 401 -11.48 20.95 -5.68
CA VAL A 401 -12.78 20.23 -5.63
C VAL A 401 -13.89 21.18 -5.13
N ALA A 402 -13.61 22.00 -4.12
CA ALA A 402 -14.54 23.00 -3.62
C ALA A 402 -14.82 24.11 -4.66
N ALA A 403 -13.81 24.59 -5.38
CA ALA A 403 -13.93 25.60 -6.42
C ALA A 403 -14.73 25.05 -7.62
N CYS A 404 -14.48 23.82 -8.06
CA CYS A 404 -15.25 23.15 -9.09
C CYS A 404 -16.71 22.91 -8.64
N ALA A 405 -16.94 22.49 -7.41
CA ALA A 405 -18.28 22.30 -6.85
C ALA A 405 -19.04 23.62 -6.76
N VAL A 406 -18.39 24.71 -6.34
CA VAL A 406 -18.96 26.07 -6.30
C VAL A 406 -19.25 26.58 -7.71
N GLY A 407 -18.36 26.38 -8.69
CA GLY A 407 -18.60 26.76 -10.09
C GLY A 407 -19.81 26.05 -10.70
N VAL A 408 -19.94 24.74 -10.44
CA VAL A 408 -21.10 23.94 -10.87
C VAL A 408 -22.38 24.35 -10.13
N LEU A 409 -22.28 24.69 -8.84
CA LEU A 409 -23.42 25.22 -8.06
C LEU A 409 -23.90 26.58 -8.57
N ILE A 410 -22.96 27.46 -8.96
CA ILE A 410 -23.30 28.77 -9.57
C ILE A 410 -23.96 28.59 -10.92
N ALA A 411 -23.40 27.73 -11.79
CA ALA A 411 -23.97 27.41 -13.09
C ALA A 411 -25.37 26.79 -12.98
N PHE A 412 -25.56 25.91 -11.99
CA PHE A 412 -26.84 25.26 -11.71
C PHE A 412 -27.87 26.22 -11.09
N SER A 413 -27.44 27.10 -10.19
CA SER A 413 -28.27 28.16 -9.60
C SER A 413 -28.74 29.14 -10.67
N GLY A 414 -27.87 29.54 -11.59
CA GLY A 414 -28.22 30.35 -12.78
C GLY A 414 -29.23 29.64 -13.69
N PHE A 415 -29.03 28.33 -13.93
CA PHE A 415 -30.00 27.52 -14.70
C PHE A 415 -31.37 27.42 -14.01
N MET A 416 -31.39 27.27 -12.68
CA MET A 416 -32.59 27.24 -11.85
C MET A 416 -33.35 28.56 -11.91
N PHE A 417 -32.64 29.69 -11.81
CA PHE A 417 -33.19 31.03 -11.89
C PHE A 417 -33.86 31.29 -13.27
N VAL A 418 -33.20 30.91 -14.35
CA VAL A 418 -33.74 31.03 -15.72
C VAL A 418 -34.98 30.16 -15.92
N ARG A 419 -35.04 28.94 -15.38
CA ARG A 419 -36.20 28.04 -15.47
C ARG A 419 -37.41 28.53 -14.66
N SER A 420 -37.14 29.09 -13.47
CA SER A 420 -38.17 29.68 -12.60
C SER A 420 -38.80 30.90 -13.20
N ASN A 421 -38.00 31.83 -13.74
CA ASN A 421 -38.53 33.05 -14.40
C ASN A 421 -39.37 32.75 -15.66
N ARG A 422 -39.16 31.60 -16.32
CA ARG A 422 -39.92 31.26 -17.53
C ARG A 422 -41.18 30.46 -17.28
N ARG A 423 -41.34 29.77 -16.14
CA ARG A 423 -42.68 29.30 -15.69
C ARG A 423 -43.64 30.45 -15.41
N ALA A 424 -43.10 31.59 -14.96
CA ALA A 424 -43.88 32.80 -14.74
C ALA A 424 -44.24 33.51 -16.09
N LYS A 425 -43.41 33.39 -17.15
CA LYS A 425 -43.67 33.98 -18.46
C LYS A 425 -44.47 33.09 -19.43
N ARG A 426 -44.80 31.85 -19.10
CA ARG A 426 -45.64 30.92 -19.89
C ARG A 426 -47.11 31.27 -19.93
N ALA A 427 -47.49 32.37 -19.27
CA ALA A 427 -48.87 32.91 -19.43
C ALA A 427 -49.05 33.80 -20.64
N VAL A 428 -48.00 34.12 -21.45
CA VAL A 428 -48.08 35.00 -22.62
C VAL A 428 -47.20 34.47 -23.75
N GLN A 429 -47.83 34.00 -24.78
CA GLN A 429 -47.49 33.70 -26.19
C GLN A 429 -46.21 32.87 -26.57
N PRO A 430 -46.37 31.98 -27.61
CA PRO A 430 -45.33 31.08 -28.05
C PRO A 430 -44.80 31.41 -29.44
N GLU A 431 -43.72 32.16 -29.57
CA GLU A 431 -42.89 32.11 -30.80
C GLU A 431 -41.51 32.77 -30.55
N ASP A 432 -40.53 31.94 -30.13
CA ASP A 432 -39.15 32.36 -30.16
C ASP A 432 -38.20 31.14 -30.21
N ALA A 433 -37.17 31.18 -31.07
CA ALA A 433 -36.20 30.12 -31.25
C ALA A 433 -35.44 29.76 -29.93
N SER A 434 -35.34 30.69 -29.00
CA SER A 434 -34.81 30.48 -27.65
C SER A 434 -35.69 29.55 -26.82
N CYS A 435 -36.99 29.49 -27.11
CA CYS A 435 -37.98 28.61 -26.44
C CYS A 435 -37.82 27.14 -26.88
N LYS A 436 -37.39 26.87 -28.13
CA LYS A 436 -37.11 25.52 -28.65
C LYS A 436 -35.84 24.91 -28.01
N LYS A 437 -34.81 25.71 -27.80
CA LYS A 437 -33.58 25.28 -27.13
C LYS A 437 -33.81 24.87 -25.66
N LEU A 438 -34.71 25.55 -24.98
CA LEU A 438 -35.00 25.27 -23.56
C LEU A 438 -36.00 24.12 -23.35
N SER A 439 -36.90 23.88 -24.32
CA SER A 439 -37.77 22.69 -24.30
C SER A 439 -36.95 21.41 -24.52
N TRP A 440 -35.82 21.50 -25.22
CA TRP A 440 -34.87 20.40 -25.40
C TRP A 440 -34.13 20.09 -24.11
N LEU A 441 -33.55 21.10 -23.42
CA LEU A 441 -32.88 20.93 -22.13
C LEU A 441 -33.83 20.35 -21.07
N ALA A 442 -35.08 20.75 -21.05
CA ALA A 442 -36.08 20.22 -20.11
C ALA A 442 -36.41 18.73 -20.37
N ARG A 443 -36.31 18.28 -21.62
CA ARG A 443 -36.51 16.89 -22.02
C ARG A 443 -35.28 16.01 -21.76
N HIS A 444 -34.08 16.60 -21.67
CA HIS A 444 -32.81 15.88 -21.53
C HIS A 444 -32.09 16.19 -20.20
N VAL A 445 -32.82 16.60 -19.17
CA VAL A 445 -32.25 16.94 -17.85
C VAL A 445 -31.38 15.83 -17.30
N ASP A 446 -31.82 14.58 -17.44
CA ASP A 446 -31.04 13.43 -16.93
C ASP A 446 -29.70 13.27 -17.65
N ALA A 447 -29.73 13.40 -19.00
CA ALA A 447 -28.49 13.28 -19.77
C ALA A 447 -27.51 14.41 -19.45
N VAL A 448 -27.99 15.62 -19.24
CA VAL A 448 -27.17 16.78 -18.87
C VAL A 448 -26.59 16.58 -17.46
N CYS A 449 -27.42 16.17 -16.50
CA CYS A 449 -26.92 15.91 -15.14
C CYS A 449 -25.86 14.79 -15.13
N VAL A 450 -26.09 13.69 -15.84
CA VAL A 450 -25.12 12.58 -15.92
C VAL A 450 -23.83 13.04 -16.61
N LEU A 451 -23.90 13.84 -17.68
CA LEU A 451 -22.70 14.37 -18.33
C LEU A 451 -21.88 15.28 -17.40
N LEU A 452 -22.55 16.12 -16.60
CA LEU A 452 -21.89 16.98 -15.63
C LEU A 452 -21.26 16.15 -14.48
N ILE A 453 -21.92 15.08 -14.04
CA ILE A 453 -21.38 14.13 -13.05
C ILE A 453 -20.16 13.43 -13.62
N LEU A 454 -20.21 12.97 -14.87
CA LEU A 454 -19.05 12.35 -15.53
C LEU A 454 -17.89 13.33 -15.66
N ALA A 455 -18.15 14.58 -16.03
CA ALA A 455 -17.11 15.61 -16.08
C ALA A 455 -16.50 15.87 -14.69
N PHE A 456 -17.30 15.94 -13.63
CA PHE A 456 -16.82 16.09 -12.26
C PHE A 456 -16.00 14.87 -11.82
N SER A 457 -16.43 13.66 -12.17
CA SER A 457 -15.79 12.43 -11.77
C SER A 457 -14.44 12.14 -12.46
N THR A 458 -14.05 12.93 -13.49
CA THR A 458 -12.70 12.84 -14.08
C THR A 458 -11.61 13.08 -13.04
N LEU A 459 -11.91 13.83 -11.97
CA LEU A 459 -11.00 14.07 -10.84
C LEU A 459 -10.55 12.78 -10.15
N PHE A 460 -11.36 11.70 -10.17
CA PHE A 460 -10.96 10.41 -9.59
C PHE A 460 -9.80 9.74 -10.35
N PHE A 461 -9.56 10.09 -11.60
CA PHE A 461 -8.54 9.50 -12.45
C PHE A 461 -7.26 10.34 -12.56
N VAL A 462 -7.27 11.58 -12.08
CA VAL A 462 -6.08 12.46 -12.13
C VAL A 462 -4.99 11.87 -11.25
N ASN A 463 -3.84 11.55 -11.85
CA ASN A 463 -2.69 10.93 -11.16
C ASN A 463 -3.04 9.65 -10.38
N LEU A 464 -3.98 8.82 -10.86
CA LEU A 464 -4.46 7.64 -10.14
C LEU A 464 -3.35 6.60 -9.90
N GLY A 465 -2.38 6.50 -10.81
CA GLY A 465 -1.23 5.61 -10.67
C GLY A 465 -0.05 6.20 -9.90
N SER A 466 -0.12 7.48 -9.51
CA SER A 466 0.94 8.14 -8.76
C SER A 466 0.91 7.77 -7.27
N GLY A 467 2.08 7.81 -6.64
CA GLY A 467 2.23 7.42 -5.24
C GLY A 467 2.15 5.91 -5.02
N HIS A 468 2.66 5.47 -3.88
CA HIS A 468 2.69 4.05 -3.49
C HIS A 468 1.31 3.56 -3.08
N LEU A 469 1.11 2.24 -3.09
CA LEU A 469 -0.04 1.61 -2.44
C LEU A 469 0.09 1.87 -0.94
N ILE A 470 -0.96 2.37 -0.31
CA ILE A 470 -0.96 2.64 1.13
C ILE A 470 -0.88 1.30 1.86
N ALA A 471 -0.05 1.24 2.92
CA ALA A 471 0.19 0.05 3.73
C ALA A 471 -1.10 -0.63 4.22
N ALA A 472 -1.00 -1.89 4.58
CA ALA A 472 -2.04 -2.80 5.03
C ALA A 472 -3.04 -3.22 3.94
N ASP A 473 -4.26 -2.71 3.95
CA ASP A 473 -5.37 -3.26 3.15
C ASP A 473 -5.17 -3.07 1.62
N GLU A 474 -4.66 -1.92 1.15
CA GLU A 474 -4.46 -1.66 -0.29
C GLU A 474 -3.42 -2.60 -0.88
N GLN A 475 -2.31 -2.79 -0.17
CA GLN A 475 -1.25 -3.73 -0.56
C GLN A 475 -1.74 -5.18 -0.53
N THR A 476 -2.41 -5.56 0.56
CA THR A 476 -2.94 -6.91 0.73
C THR A 476 -3.88 -7.31 -0.41
N TYR A 477 -4.83 -6.46 -0.80
CA TYR A 477 -5.74 -6.78 -1.91
C TYR A 477 -5.04 -6.83 -3.26
N SER A 478 -4.06 -5.95 -3.47
CA SER A 478 -3.21 -5.92 -4.65
C SER A 478 -2.40 -7.22 -4.80
N GLN A 479 -1.77 -7.67 -3.71
CA GLN A 479 -1.01 -8.92 -3.64
C GLN A 479 -1.89 -10.15 -3.90
N TRP A 480 -3.09 -10.22 -3.29
CA TRP A 480 -4.01 -11.32 -3.55
C TRP A 480 -4.44 -11.40 -5.00
N ALA A 481 -4.74 -10.25 -5.63
CA ALA A 481 -5.07 -10.19 -7.04
C ALA A 481 -3.91 -10.67 -7.93
N PHE A 482 -2.70 -10.30 -7.59
CA PHE A 482 -1.49 -10.76 -8.27
C PHE A 482 -1.26 -12.27 -8.09
N HIS A 483 -1.41 -12.77 -6.86
CA HIS A 483 -1.30 -14.20 -6.57
C HIS A 483 -2.30 -15.05 -7.38
N MET A 484 -3.55 -14.58 -7.50
CA MET A 484 -4.57 -15.25 -8.33
C MET A 484 -4.11 -15.45 -9.77
N ILE A 485 -3.43 -14.47 -10.37
CA ILE A 485 -2.88 -14.57 -11.73
C ILE A 485 -1.75 -15.62 -11.79
N LYS A 486 -0.87 -15.61 -10.79
CA LYS A 486 0.31 -16.48 -10.76
C LYS A 486 -0.04 -17.95 -10.53
N THR A 487 -0.99 -18.23 -9.66
CA THR A 487 -1.35 -19.61 -9.28
C THR A 487 -2.51 -20.18 -10.07
N GLY A 488 -3.31 -19.31 -10.73
CA GLY A 488 -4.58 -19.71 -11.34
C GLY A 488 -5.68 -20.01 -10.32
N ASP A 489 -5.44 -19.84 -9.01
CA ASP A 489 -6.45 -20.00 -7.96
C ASP A 489 -7.20 -18.69 -7.71
N TYR A 490 -8.26 -18.48 -8.45
CA TYR A 490 -9.10 -17.27 -8.32
C TYR A 490 -10.12 -17.33 -7.18
N PHE A 491 -10.30 -18.49 -6.54
CA PHE A 491 -11.32 -18.65 -5.49
C PHE A 491 -10.80 -18.42 -4.09
N THR A 492 -9.50 -18.59 -3.88
CA THR A 492 -8.86 -18.45 -2.58
C THR A 492 -8.01 -17.20 -2.56
N PRO A 493 -8.43 -16.14 -1.84
CA PRO A 493 -7.54 -15.02 -1.56
C PRO A 493 -6.47 -15.48 -0.56
N TRP A 494 -5.25 -15.68 -1.02
CA TRP A 494 -4.10 -16.02 -0.20
C TRP A 494 -3.25 -14.80 0.07
N ALA A 495 -2.88 -14.60 1.34
CA ALA A 495 -1.62 -13.95 1.65
C ALA A 495 -0.57 -15.05 1.87
N TYR A 496 0.61 -14.88 1.30
CA TYR A 496 1.71 -15.83 1.46
C TYR A 496 2.01 -16.08 2.95
N GLY A 497 2.20 -17.35 3.30
CA GLY A 497 2.74 -17.77 4.61
C GLY A 497 1.74 -17.98 5.73
N SER A 498 0.58 -17.34 5.73
CA SER A 498 -0.39 -17.53 6.81
C SER A 498 -1.76 -17.93 6.28
N LEU A 499 -2.31 -19.02 6.82
CA LEU A 499 -3.74 -19.35 6.77
C LEU A 499 -4.64 -18.24 7.37
N PHE A 500 -4.03 -17.12 7.79
CA PHE A 500 -4.63 -16.11 8.64
C PHE A 500 -5.61 -15.16 7.94
N TRP A 501 -5.65 -15.07 6.60
CA TRP A 501 -6.40 -14.04 5.87
C TRP A 501 -7.50 -14.55 4.94
N VAL A 502 -7.94 -15.79 5.12
CA VAL A 502 -8.99 -16.45 4.33
C VAL A 502 -10.39 -15.81 4.49
N GLY A 503 -10.47 -14.64 5.12
CA GLY A 503 -11.73 -14.03 5.54
C GLY A 503 -12.34 -12.97 4.63
N LYS A 504 -11.80 -12.70 3.42
CA LYS A 504 -12.35 -11.67 2.53
C LYS A 504 -12.86 -12.27 1.22
N PRO A 505 -14.06 -11.89 0.73
CA PRO A 505 -14.59 -12.36 -0.55
C PRO A 505 -13.81 -11.79 -1.73
N PRO A 506 -13.70 -12.52 -2.86
CA PRO A 506 -12.70 -12.26 -3.89
C PRO A 506 -13.10 -11.28 -5.00
N LEU A 507 -14.31 -10.71 -5.00
CA LEU A 507 -14.83 -9.95 -6.16
C LEU A 507 -13.92 -8.80 -6.61
N VAL A 508 -13.43 -8.01 -5.66
CA VAL A 508 -12.57 -6.86 -6.01
C VAL A 508 -11.21 -7.34 -6.51
N MET A 509 -10.66 -8.41 -5.92
CA MET A 509 -9.41 -9.02 -6.36
C MET A 509 -9.53 -9.64 -7.75
N TRP A 510 -10.67 -10.23 -8.13
CA TRP A 510 -10.93 -10.67 -9.50
C TRP A 510 -10.87 -9.51 -10.50
N LEU A 511 -11.47 -8.38 -10.15
CA LEU A 511 -11.44 -7.20 -10.99
C LEU A 511 -10.02 -6.61 -11.09
N MET A 512 -9.26 -6.58 -9.99
CA MET A 512 -7.85 -6.16 -9.99
C MET A 512 -7.00 -7.13 -10.84
N SER A 513 -7.20 -8.44 -10.71
CA SER A 513 -6.52 -9.44 -11.54
C SER A 513 -6.78 -9.21 -13.04
N LEU A 514 -8.02 -8.87 -13.41
CA LEU A 514 -8.37 -8.53 -14.78
C LEU A 514 -7.62 -7.27 -15.26
N SER A 515 -7.56 -6.23 -14.45
CA SER A 515 -6.82 -5.00 -14.81
C SER A 515 -5.31 -5.24 -14.90
N TYR A 516 -4.74 -6.11 -14.07
CA TYR A 516 -3.33 -6.49 -14.16
C TYR A 516 -2.98 -7.23 -15.46
N GLN A 517 -3.89 -8.06 -15.96
CA GLN A 517 -3.70 -8.73 -17.26
C GLN A 517 -3.74 -7.75 -18.44
N VAL A 518 -4.48 -6.63 -18.31
CA VAL A 518 -4.63 -5.63 -19.38
C VAL A 518 -3.56 -4.54 -19.32
N PHE A 519 -3.25 -4.03 -18.13
CA PHE A 519 -2.41 -2.84 -17.91
C PHE A 519 -1.05 -3.16 -17.26
N GLY A 520 -0.76 -4.45 -17.02
CA GLY A 520 0.38 -4.87 -16.20
C GLY A 520 0.13 -4.65 -14.71
N VAL A 521 1.04 -5.16 -13.86
CA VAL A 521 0.97 -5.01 -12.39
C VAL A 521 1.47 -3.61 -12.04
N THR A 522 0.55 -2.68 -11.91
CA THR A 522 0.82 -1.25 -11.65
C THR A 522 -0.17 -0.69 -10.64
N ASN A 523 0.21 0.36 -9.92
CA ASN A 523 -0.69 1.06 -8.99
C ASN A 523 -1.95 1.58 -9.67
N PHE A 524 -1.84 2.02 -10.93
CA PHE A 524 -3.00 2.40 -11.74
C PHE A 524 -3.96 1.22 -11.94
N ALA A 525 -3.43 0.05 -12.29
CA ALA A 525 -4.23 -1.15 -12.53
C ALA A 525 -4.88 -1.68 -11.25
N ALA A 526 -4.24 -1.52 -10.09
CA ALA A 526 -4.84 -1.83 -8.79
C ALA A 526 -6.03 -0.91 -8.47
N ARG A 527 -5.89 0.40 -8.70
CA ARG A 527 -6.81 1.46 -8.27
C ARG A 527 -7.98 1.75 -9.21
N ILE A 528 -7.86 1.39 -10.49
CA ILE A 528 -8.81 1.79 -11.54
C ILE A 528 -10.27 1.37 -11.22
N TRP A 529 -10.46 0.21 -10.58
CA TRP A 529 -11.79 -0.27 -10.26
C TRP A 529 -12.47 0.55 -9.16
N SER A 530 -11.74 0.98 -8.14
CA SER A 530 -12.27 1.89 -7.12
C SER A 530 -12.71 3.21 -7.73
N ALA A 531 -11.92 3.77 -8.65
CA ALA A 531 -12.30 4.99 -9.37
C ALA A 531 -13.56 4.79 -10.24
N ILE A 532 -13.64 3.69 -10.97
CA ILE A 532 -14.84 3.33 -11.76
C ILE A 532 -16.07 3.21 -10.87
N PHE A 533 -15.97 2.47 -9.75
CA PHE A 533 -17.08 2.34 -8.81
C PHE A 533 -17.43 3.65 -8.12
N GLY A 534 -16.45 4.54 -7.90
CA GLY A 534 -16.68 5.92 -7.46
C GLY A 534 -17.60 6.67 -8.44
N VAL A 535 -17.27 6.67 -9.73
CA VAL A 535 -18.11 7.27 -10.80
C VAL A 535 -19.51 6.65 -10.81
N LEU A 536 -19.60 5.33 -10.80
CA LEU A 536 -20.86 4.61 -10.82
C LEU A 536 -21.71 4.94 -9.58
N SER A 537 -21.08 5.13 -8.42
CA SER A 537 -21.76 5.55 -7.18
C SER A 537 -22.38 6.93 -7.33
N LEU A 538 -21.68 7.89 -7.96
CA LEU A 538 -22.22 9.23 -8.24
C LEU A 538 -23.43 9.19 -9.21
N ILE A 539 -23.40 8.29 -10.19
CA ILE A 539 -24.53 8.09 -11.10
C ILE A 539 -25.73 7.47 -10.37
N VAL A 540 -25.50 6.42 -9.58
CA VAL A 540 -26.59 5.73 -8.88
C VAL A 540 -27.22 6.62 -7.81
N ILE A 541 -26.43 7.39 -7.05
CA ILE A 541 -26.97 8.32 -6.06
C ILE A 541 -27.78 9.45 -6.72
N TYR A 542 -27.41 9.90 -7.93
CA TYR A 542 -28.23 10.81 -8.72
C TYR A 542 -29.64 10.22 -8.97
N TYR A 543 -29.70 8.99 -9.47
CA TYR A 543 -30.97 8.34 -9.74
C TYR A 543 -31.75 8.02 -8.47
N LEU A 544 -31.08 7.65 -7.37
CA LEU A 544 -31.71 7.40 -6.07
C LEU A 544 -32.31 8.71 -5.50
N GLY A 545 -31.55 9.78 -5.42
CA GLY A 545 -32.03 11.08 -4.95
C GLY A 545 -33.13 11.68 -5.82
N LYS A 546 -33.06 11.48 -7.17
CA LYS A 546 -34.14 11.83 -8.10
C LYS A 546 -35.41 11.03 -7.82
N LYS A 547 -35.26 9.74 -7.51
CA LYS A 547 -36.39 8.83 -7.24
C LYS A 547 -37.06 9.13 -5.91
N LEU A 548 -36.26 9.45 -4.89
CA LEU A 548 -36.74 9.77 -3.55
C LEU A 548 -37.41 11.17 -3.53
N TYR A 549 -36.77 12.16 -4.14
CA TYR A 549 -37.23 13.56 -4.07
C TYR A 549 -37.44 14.17 -5.46
N ASN A 550 -36.40 14.55 -6.17
CA ASN A 550 -36.47 15.18 -7.48
C ASN A 550 -35.08 15.24 -8.15
N PRO A 551 -34.95 15.58 -9.45
CA PRO A 551 -33.66 15.61 -10.16
C PRO A 551 -32.63 16.57 -9.56
N TYR A 552 -33.05 17.63 -8.84
CA TYR A 552 -32.14 18.60 -8.24
C TYR A 552 -31.47 18.03 -7.01
N VAL A 553 -32.27 17.40 -6.15
CA VAL A 553 -31.72 16.68 -4.98
C VAL A 553 -30.79 15.56 -5.43
N GLY A 554 -31.16 14.81 -6.48
CA GLY A 554 -30.31 13.77 -7.03
C GLY A 554 -28.96 14.30 -7.51
N PHE A 555 -28.97 15.36 -8.34
CA PHE A 555 -27.76 15.98 -8.87
C PHE A 555 -26.86 16.54 -7.76
N LEU A 556 -27.44 17.27 -6.83
CA LEU A 556 -26.72 17.83 -5.69
C LEU A 556 -26.14 16.73 -4.81
N SER A 557 -26.86 15.60 -4.62
CA SER A 557 -26.35 14.44 -3.86
C SER A 557 -25.12 13.83 -4.49
N ALA A 558 -25.05 13.77 -5.83
CA ALA A 558 -23.85 13.29 -6.50
C ALA A 558 -22.65 14.22 -6.29
N LEU A 559 -22.86 15.54 -6.36
CA LEU A 559 -21.79 16.51 -6.10
C LEU A 559 -21.33 16.48 -4.65
N VAL A 560 -22.26 16.46 -3.70
CA VAL A 560 -21.94 16.41 -2.26
C VAL A 560 -21.21 15.11 -1.93
N LEU A 561 -21.63 13.96 -2.47
CA LEU A 561 -20.95 12.69 -2.24
C LEU A 561 -19.50 12.72 -2.76
N GLY A 562 -19.29 13.20 -3.99
CA GLY A 562 -17.96 13.30 -4.57
C GLY A 562 -17.06 14.37 -3.94
N SER A 563 -17.61 15.30 -3.16
CA SER A 563 -16.87 16.33 -2.43
C SER A 563 -16.55 15.96 -0.97
N PHE A 564 -17.03 14.83 -0.46
CA PHE A 564 -16.51 14.30 0.79
C PHE A 564 -15.05 13.86 0.60
N ALA A 565 -14.15 14.40 1.42
CA ALA A 565 -12.71 14.13 1.32
C ALA A 565 -12.40 12.62 1.46
N THR A 566 -13.02 11.96 2.43
CA THR A 566 -12.90 10.52 2.63
C THR A 566 -13.38 9.74 1.41
N PHE A 567 -14.57 10.04 0.87
CA PHE A 567 -15.08 9.34 -0.32
C PHE A 567 -14.17 9.52 -1.53
N TYR A 568 -13.68 10.74 -1.76
CA TYR A 568 -12.76 11.07 -2.83
C TYR A 568 -11.43 10.30 -2.69
N ALA A 569 -10.83 10.29 -1.49
CA ALA A 569 -9.59 9.58 -1.22
C ALA A 569 -9.74 8.08 -1.48
N PHE A 570 -10.76 7.44 -0.89
CA PHE A 570 -10.98 6.00 -1.03
C PHE A 570 -11.41 5.57 -2.45
N ALA A 571 -12.02 6.46 -3.24
CA ALA A 571 -12.28 6.20 -4.65
C ALA A 571 -10.99 6.11 -5.50
N ARG A 572 -9.85 6.49 -4.95
CA ARG A 572 -8.53 6.47 -5.59
C ARG A 572 -7.56 5.46 -4.99
N LEU A 573 -8.01 4.65 -4.04
CA LEU A 573 -7.25 3.59 -3.40
C LEU A 573 -7.76 2.22 -3.87
N ALA A 574 -6.87 1.23 -3.90
CA ALA A 574 -7.22 -0.16 -4.26
C ALA A 574 -7.94 -0.88 -3.12
N MET A 575 -9.07 -0.33 -2.67
CA MET A 575 -9.82 -0.75 -1.51
C MET A 575 -11.19 -1.33 -1.87
N THR A 576 -11.78 -2.10 -0.96
CA THR A 576 -13.10 -2.73 -1.15
C THR A 576 -14.28 -1.81 -0.81
N ASP A 577 -14.03 -0.67 -0.18
CA ASP A 577 -15.04 0.19 0.44
C ASP A 577 -15.91 0.94 -0.59
N ILE A 578 -15.32 1.51 -1.62
CA ILE A 578 -16.08 2.21 -2.66
C ILE A 578 -16.87 1.24 -3.56
N PRO A 579 -16.32 0.09 -3.99
CA PRO A 579 -17.14 -0.96 -4.59
C PRO A 579 -18.34 -1.37 -3.74
N LEU A 580 -18.15 -1.52 -2.42
CA LEU A 580 -19.23 -1.82 -1.48
C LEU A 580 -20.31 -0.72 -1.47
N VAL A 581 -19.92 0.56 -1.41
CA VAL A 581 -20.86 1.71 -1.47
C VAL A 581 -21.69 1.67 -2.73
N PHE A 582 -21.08 1.41 -3.89
CA PHE A 582 -21.80 1.26 -5.14
C PHE A 582 -22.87 0.15 -5.06
N PHE A 583 -22.51 -1.00 -4.52
CA PHE A 583 -23.45 -2.11 -4.40
C PHE A 583 -24.56 -1.83 -3.37
N ILE A 584 -24.27 -1.15 -2.27
CA ILE A 584 -25.27 -0.68 -1.31
C ILE A 584 -26.26 0.27 -2.00
N LEU A 585 -25.75 1.28 -2.70
CA LEU A 585 -26.57 2.25 -3.46
C LEU A 585 -27.47 1.58 -4.50
N GLY A 586 -26.89 0.64 -5.27
CA GLY A 586 -27.62 -0.10 -6.29
C GLY A 586 -28.73 -0.94 -5.72
N SER A 587 -28.45 -1.67 -4.63
CA SER A 587 -29.42 -2.50 -3.93
C SER A 587 -30.59 -1.66 -3.40
N ILE A 588 -30.31 -0.56 -2.71
CA ILE A 588 -31.35 0.35 -2.17
C ILE A 588 -32.15 1.01 -3.32
N TYR A 589 -31.50 1.45 -4.39
CA TYR A 589 -32.17 2.03 -5.55
C TYR A 589 -33.18 1.08 -6.20
N PHE A 590 -32.77 -0.15 -6.47
CA PHE A 590 -33.67 -1.13 -7.08
C PHE A 590 -34.75 -1.57 -6.11
N PHE A 591 -34.46 -1.67 -4.81
CA PHE A 591 -35.48 -1.96 -3.80
C PHE A 591 -36.56 -0.88 -3.75
N VAL A 592 -36.20 0.39 -3.63
CA VAL A 592 -37.14 1.53 -3.65
C VAL A 592 -37.92 1.55 -4.98
N SER A 593 -37.27 1.13 -6.08
CA SER A 593 -37.92 1.07 -7.40
C SER A 593 -38.93 -0.07 -7.47
N SER A 594 -38.75 -1.17 -6.74
CA SER A 594 -39.72 -2.28 -6.67
C SER A 594 -40.97 -1.91 -5.87
N GLU A 595 -40.82 -1.03 -4.85
CA GLU A 595 -41.91 -0.61 -3.97
C GLU A 595 -42.87 0.43 -4.58
N LYS A 596 -42.40 1.27 -5.52
CA LYS A 596 -43.19 2.39 -6.10
C LYS A 596 -44.04 2.00 -7.30
N THR A 597 -44.07 0.73 -7.74
CA THR A 597 -44.88 0.28 -8.88
C THR A 597 -46.11 -0.50 -8.39
N GLU A 598 -47.28 -0.16 -8.87
CA GLU A 598 -48.55 -0.84 -8.53
C GLU A 598 -48.57 -2.33 -8.88
N ASN A 599 -47.86 -2.72 -9.93
CA ASN A 599 -47.51 -4.13 -10.20
C ASN A 599 -46.14 -4.40 -9.60
N HIS A 600 -46.07 -5.22 -8.53
CA HIS A 600 -44.86 -5.65 -7.87
C HIS A 600 -43.78 -6.01 -8.90
N ASN A 601 -42.81 -5.11 -9.11
CA ASN A 601 -41.77 -5.30 -10.13
C ASN A 601 -40.69 -6.26 -9.60
N TYR A 602 -40.97 -7.56 -9.73
CA TYR A 602 -40.08 -8.63 -9.29
C TYR A 602 -38.66 -8.53 -9.91
N ARG A 603 -38.55 -7.96 -11.14
CA ARG A 603 -37.26 -7.72 -11.75
C ARG A 603 -36.40 -6.76 -10.90
N ASN A 604 -37.00 -5.68 -10.39
CA ASN A 604 -36.27 -4.74 -9.55
C ASN A 604 -35.93 -5.35 -8.17
N ALA A 605 -36.79 -6.21 -7.62
CA ALA A 605 -36.48 -6.95 -6.41
C ALA A 605 -35.31 -7.94 -6.61
N ALA A 606 -35.28 -8.64 -7.74
CA ALA A 606 -34.17 -9.51 -8.12
C ALA A 606 -32.87 -8.75 -8.33
N LEU A 607 -32.92 -7.57 -9.02
CA LEU A 607 -31.75 -6.70 -9.18
C LEU A 607 -31.24 -6.17 -7.84
N SER A 608 -32.15 -5.80 -6.91
CA SER A 608 -31.74 -5.43 -5.54
C SER A 608 -30.98 -6.57 -4.86
N GLY A 609 -31.50 -7.81 -4.98
CA GLY A 609 -30.83 -9.02 -4.47
C GLY A 609 -29.49 -9.29 -5.14
N LEU A 610 -29.39 -9.08 -6.45
CA LEU A 610 -28.12 -9.21 -7.20
C LEU A 610 -27.05 -8.25 -6.63
N PHE A 611 -27.40 -6.97 -6.46
CA PHE A 611 -26.49 -5.99 -5.88
C PHE A 611 -26.12 -6.33 -4.42
N PHE A 612 -27.07 -6.88 -3.64
CA PHE A 612 -26.77 -7.37 -2.29
C PHE A 612 -25.78 -8.55 -2.31
N GLY A 613 -25.94 -9.51 -3.22
CA GLY A 613 -25.01 -10.63 -3.38
C GLY A 613 -23.61 -10.17 -3.80
N LEU A 614 -23.51 -9.18 -4.70
CA LEU A 614 -22.24 -8.57 -5.08
C LEU A 614 -21.61 -7.79 -3.92
N ALA A 615 -22.39 -7.15 -3.07
CA ALA A 615 -21.92 -6.54 -1.83
C ALA A 615 -21.33 -7.58 -0.88
N LEU A 616 -21.99 -8.73 -0.69
CA LEU A 616 -21.49 -9.86 0.09
C LEU A 616 -20.17 -10.41 -0.47
N MET A 617 -20.04 -10.47 -1.81
CA MET A 617 -18.80 -10.88 -2.50
C MET A 617 -17.69 -9.80 -2.45
N THR A 618 -18.00 -8.62 -1.94
CA THR A 618 -17.03 -7.52 -1.76
C THR A 618 -16.56 -7.43 -0.31
N LYS A 619 -17.52 -7.36 0.65
CA LYS A 619 -17.23 -7.18 2.07
C LYS A 619 -18.42 -7.69 2.91
N GLN A 620 -18.29 -8.89 3.44
CA GLN A 620 -19.42 -9.66 3.95
C GLN A 620 -20.19 -9.03 5.12
N VAL A 621 -19.49 -8.53 6.14
CA VAL A 621 -20.12 -8.03 7.37
C VAL A 621 -20.83 -6.71 7.10
N GLU A 622 -20.16 -5.80 6.41
CA GLU A 622 -20.68 -4.49 6.08
C GLU A 622 -21.81 -4.54 5.03
N ALA A 623 -21.83 -5.58 4.17
CA ALA A 623 -22.95 -5.79 3.23
C ALA A 623 -24.27 -6.09 3.95
N LEU A 624 -24.24 -6.63 5.18
CA LEU A 624 -25.43 -6.87 5.98
C LEU A 624 -26.13 -5.58 6.41
N LEU A 625 -25.51 -4.42 6.27
CA LEU A 625 -26.16 -3.12 6.45
C LEU A 625 -27.39 -2.99 5.51
N ILE A 626 -27.32 -3.56 4.29
CA ILE A 626 -28.42 -3.48 3.31
C ILE A 626 -29.71 -4.09 3.87
N PRO A 627 -29.77 -5.39 4.20
CA PRO A 627 -31.00 -5.99 4.72
C PRO A 627 -31.44 -5.40 6.07
N ILE A 628 -30.49 -4.96 6.92
CA ILE A 628 -30.81 -4.32 8.20
C ILE A 628 -31.55 -2.99 7.95
N ILE A 629 -31.02 -2.12 7.10
CA ILE A 629 -31.64 -0.84 6.76
C ILE A 629 -33.03 -1.07 6.14
N LEU A 630 -33.14 -1.98 5.18
CA LEU A 630 -34.39 -2.28 4.50
C LEU A 630 -35.44 -2.89 5.43
N PHE A 631 -35.01 -3.74 6.35
CA PHE A 631 -35.89 -4.35 7.36
C PHE A 631 -36.51 -3.28 8.27
N PHE A 632 -35.69 -2.42 8.88
CA PHE A 632 -36.21 -1.36 9.75
C PHE A 632 -37.01 -0.31 8.99
N TYR A 633 -36.63 0.01 7.74
CA TYR A 633 -37.44 0.89 6.86
C TYR A 633 -38.84 0.31 6.60
N LEU A 634 -38.93 -0.96 6.24
CA LEU A 634 -40.22 -1.62 6.00
C LEU A 634 -41.07 -1.73 7.29
N LEU A 635 -40.41 -2.04 8.40
CA LEU A 635 -41.07 -2.10 9.70
C LEU A 635 -41.68 -0.74 10.06
N ALA A 636 -40.92 0.33 9.90
CA ALA A 636 -41.36 1.71 10.20
C ALA A 636 -42.50 2.18 9.27
N THR A 637 -42.46 1.80 7.99
CA THR A 637 -43.39 2.28 6.97
C THR A 637 -44.65 1.42 6.83
N ARG A 638 -44.57 0.10 6.98
CA ARG A 638 -45.67 -0.85 6.84
C ARG A 638 -46.31 -1.27 8.16
N LYS A 639 -45.65 -1.00 9.30
CA LYS A 639 -46.10 -1.36 10.66
C LYS A 639 -46.53 -2.82 10.86
N SER A 640 -45.98 -3.72 10.05
CA SER A 640 -46.30 -5.14 10.09
C SER A 640 -45.13 -5.97 9.64
N PHE A 641 -44.84 -7.08 10.29
CA PHE A 641 -43.81 -8.05 9.92
C PHE A 641 -44.15 -8.89 8.66
N ARG A 642 -45.40 -8.82 8.14
CA ARG A 642 -45.82 -9.65 7.01
C ARG A 642 -45.01 -9.38 5.72
N PHE A 643 -44.29 -8.25 5.62
CA PHE A 643 -43.45 -7.97 4.48
C PHE A 643 -42.32 -9.00 4.29
N VAL A 644 -41.86 -9.67 5.37
CA VAL A 644 -40.82 -10.70 5.32
C VAL A 644 -41.25 -11.88 4.43
N PHE A 645 -42.54 -12.15 4.33
CA PHE A 645 -43.11 -13.22 3.52
C PHE A 645 -43.56 -12.75 2.12
N THR A 646 -43.25 -11.52 1.72
CA THR A 646 -43.59 -11.07 0.35
C THR A 646 -42.63 -11.68 -0.68
N LYS A 647 -43.14 -12.00 -1.87
CA LYS A 647 -42.33 -12.52 -2.99
C LYS A 647 -41.15 -11.62 -3.32
N SER A 648 -41.31 -10.31 -3.22
CA SER A 648 -40.22 -9.34 -3.48
C SER A 648 -39.07 -9.48 -2.45
N PHE A 649 -39.41 -9.64 -1.17
CA PHE A 649 -38.40 -9.78 -0.11
C PHE A 649 -37.74 -11.17 -0.15
N THR A 650 -38.50 -12.22 -0.43
CA THR A 650 -37.95 -13.57 -0.65
C THR A 650 -37.01 -13.59 -1.87
N LEU A 651 -37.38 -12.91 -2.97
CA LEU A 651 -36.57 -12.84 -4.17
C LEU A 651 -35.27 -12.04 -3.94
N PHE A 652 -35.33 -10.95 -3.18
CA PHE A 652 -34.16 -10.20 -2.75
C PHE A 652 -33.17 -11.10 -2.01
N TRP A 653 -33.59 -11.82 -0.97
CA TRP A 653 -32.73 -12.73 -0.23
C TRP A 653 -32.25 -13.91 -1.07
N GLY A 654 -33.16 -14.54 -1.82
CA GLY A 654 -32.86 -15.73 -2.63
C GLY A 654 -31.78 -15.45 -3.68
N VAL A 655 -31.89 -14.35 -4.42
CA VAL A 655 -30.89 -13.98 -5.44
C VAL A 655 -29.56 -13.61 -4.78
N GLY A 656 -29.58 -12.84 -3.69
CA GLY A 656 -28.36 -12.42 -3.00
C GLY A 656 -27.57 -13.60 -2.43
N LEU A 657 -28.24 -14.51 -1.74
CA LEU A 657 -27.61 -15.69 -1.17
C LEU A 657 -27.18 -16.70 -2.24
N LEU A 658 -27.95 -16.86 -3.33
CA LEU A 658 -27.58 -17.74 -4.44
C LEU A 658 -26.27 -17.30 -5.10
N LEU A 659 -26.03 -16.01 -5.23
CA LEU A 659 -24.79 -15.49 -5.79
C LEU A 659 -23.59 -15.71 -4.87
N PHE A 660 -23.78 -15.55 -3.57
CA PHE A 660 -22.72 -15.65 -2.56
C PHE A 660 -22.39 -17.09 -2.14
N SER A 661 -23.41 -17.98 -2.09
CA SER A 661 -23.27 -19.33 -1.55
C SER A 661 -22.25 -20.22 -2.25
N PRO A 662 -22.01 -20.18 -3.58
CA PRO A 662 -21.03 -21.06 -4.22
C PRO A 662 -19.61 -20.84 -3.68
N TRP A 663 -19.21 -19.57 -3.54
CA TRP A 663 -17.91 -19.25 -2.98
C TRP A 663 -17.83 -19.64 -1.48
N LEU A 664 -18.86 -19.33 -0.71
CA LEU A 664 -18.92 -19.68 0.72
C LEU A 664 -18.80 -21.19 0.94
N ILE A 665 -19.52 -22.00 0.15
CA ILE A 665 -19.49 -23.46 0.21
C ILE A 665 -18.11 -23.98 -0.19
N TYR A 666 -17.53 -23.46 -1.27
CA TYR A 666 -16.20 -23.84 -1.70
C TYR A 666 -15.15 -23.61 -0.59
N MET A 667 -15.16 -22.43 0.05
CA MET A 667 -14.24 -22.08 1.14
C MET A 667 -14.46 -22.97 2.37
N ALA A 668 -15.73 -23.25 2.72
CA ALA A 668 -16.09 -24.13 3.84
C ALA A 668 -15.62 -25.58 3.62
N ILE A 669 -15.74 -26.11 2.39
CA ILE A 669 -15.25 -27.46 2.05
C ILE A 669 -13.73 -27.51 2.08
N ARG A 670 -13.06 -26.49 1.52
CA ARG A 670 -11.59 -26.48 1.37
C ARG A 670 -10.86 -26.29 2.70
N PHE A 671 -11.36 -25.45 3.61
CA PHE A 671 -10.67 -25.03 4.83
C PHE A 671 -11.37 -25.47 6.13
N GLY A 672 -12.54 -26.09 6.05
CA GLY A 672 -13.27 -26.66 7.19
C GLY A 672 -13.50 -25.66 8.33
N SER A 673 -13.20 -26.11 9.56
CA SER A 673 -13.42 -25.31 10.78
C SER A 673 -12.56 -24.03 10.83
N GLN A 674 -11.38 -24.04 10.22
CA GLN A 674 -10.50 -22.86 10.18
C GLN A 674 -11.17 -21.70 9.44
N PHE A 675 -11.81 -21.96 8.30
CA PHE A 675 -12.55 -20.93 7.57
C PHE A 675 -13.64 -20.29 8.45
N TRP A 676 -14.43 -21.08 9.18
CA TRP A 676 -15.50 -20.56 10.04
C TRP A 676 -14.95 -19.72 11.19
N GLN A 677 -13.83 -20.13 11.81
CA GLN A 677 -13.17 -19.37 12.87
C GLN A 677 -12.68 -18.00 12.38
N TRP A 678 -12.01 -17.97 11.23
CA TRP A 678 -11.44 -16.72 10.69
C TRP A 678 -12.51 -15.83 10.05
N TYR A 679 -13.42 -16.42 9.29
CA TYR A 679 -14.41 -15.68 8.53
C TYR A 679 -15.50 -15.05 9.41
N PHE A 680 -16.10 -15.82 10.32
CA PHE A 680 -17.21 -15.36 11.17
C PHE A 680 -16.75 -14.94 12.56
N VAL A 681 -15.88 -15.72 13.23
CA VAL A 681 -15.51 -15.42 14.60
C VAL A 681 -14.53 -14.24 14.63
N TYR A 682 -13.39 -14.34 13.95
CA TYR A 682 -12.38 -13.29 13.98
C TYR A 682 -12.85 -12.00 13.27
N ASN A 683 -13.19 -12.06 12.00
CA ASN A 683 -13.58 -10.88 11.21
C ASN A 683 -14.98 -10.32 11.56
N GLY A 684 -15.87 -11.12 12.15
CA GLY A 684 -17.22 -10.68 12.55
C GLY A 684 -17.33 -10.39 14.04
N ILE A 685 -17.26 -11.45 14.87
CA ILE A 685 -17.55 -11.37 16.29
C ILE A 685 -16.42 -10.68 17.06
N SER A 686 -15.17 -11.12 16.89
CA SER A 686 -14.04 -10.60 17.68
C SER A 686 -13.83 -9.10 17.44
N ARG A 687 -13.97 -8.63 16.19
CA ARG A 687 -13.88 -7.19 15.86
C ARG A 687 -15.05 -6.36 16.41
N SER A 688 -16.18 -6.99 16.71
CA SER A 688 -17.34 -6.30 17.27
C SER A 688 -17.29 -6.20 18.79
N VAL A 689 -16.76 -7.23 19.47
CA VAL A 689 -16.80 -7.40 20.93
C VAL A 689 -15.44 -7.10 21.59
N GLY A 690 -14.33 -7.22 20.83
CA GLY A 690 -12.97 -6.99 21.30
C GLY A 690 -12.20 -6.02 20.41
N THR A 691 -11.08 -5.51 20.92
CA THR A 691 -10.12 -4.76 20.11
C THR A 691 -9.21 -5.75 19.37
N VAL A 692 -9.23 -5.67 18.06
CA VAL A 692 -8.36 -6.45 17.19
C VAL A 692 -7.31 -5.52 16.60
N GLU A 693 -6.04 -5.95 16.55
CA GLU A 693 -4.94 -5.17 15.97
C GLU A 693 -4.72 -3.81 16.67
N ASN A 694 -4.95 -3.73 17.98
CA ASN A 694 -4.80 -2.53 18.83
C ASN A 694 -5.59 -1.29 18.37
N HIS A 695 -6.55 -1.42 17.47
CA HIS A 695 -7.40 -0.31 17.00
C HIS A 695 -8.47 0.06 18.03
N VAL A 696 -8.05 0.73 19.10
CA VAL A 696 -8.93 1.23 20.17
C VAL A 696 -9.38 2.65 19.86
N GLY A 697 -10.67 2.94 20.00
CA GLY A 697 -11.20 4.29 19.84
C GLY A 697 -12.36 4.60 20.76
N SER A 698 -12.53 5.87 21.09
CA SER A 698 -13.68 6.34 21.88
C SER A 698 -15.00 6.21 21.12
N TYR A 699 -16.13 6.28 21.82
CA TYR A 699 -17.45 6.35 21.18
C TYR A 699 -17.62 7.56 20.26
N LEU A 700 -16.80 8.60 20.42
CA LEU A 700 -16.79 9.78 19.56
C LEU A 700 -15.82 9.67 18.37
N PHE A 701 -15.14 8.53 18.19
CA PHE A 701 -14.11 8.35 17.16
C PHE A 701 -14.59 8.81 15.77
N TYR A 702 -15.72 8.30 15.29
CA TYR A 702 -16.22 8.65 13.95
C TYR A 702 -16.72 10.09 13.84
N PHE A 703 -17.26 10.67 14.93
CA PHE A 703 -17.65 12.08 14.95
C PHE A 703 -16.42 12.99 14.86
N ASN A 704 -15.35 12.65 15.61
CA ASN A 704 -14.09 13.37 15.56
C ASN A 704 -13.41 13.20 14.20
N TYR A 705 -13.39 11.99 13.66
CA TYR A 705 -12.85 11.73 12.33
C TYR A 705 -13.53 12.59 11.27
N ILE A 706 -14.85 12.55 11.17
CA ILE A 706 -15.62 13.38 10.21
C ILE A 706 -15.34 14.88 10.44
N ALA A 707 -15.26 15.33 11.69
CA ALA A 707 -15.03 16.73 11.99
C ALA A 707 -13.65 17.23 11.56
N HIS A 708 -12.63 16.36 11.55
CA HIS A 708 -11.26 16.75 11.18
C HIS A 708 -10.93 16.50 9.70
N THR A 709 -11.58 15.52 9.06
CA THR A 709 -11.26 15.14 7.68
C THR A 709 -12.16 15.80 6.65
N GLU A 710 -13.42 16.09 6.99
CA GLU A 710 -14.38 16.61 6.04
C GLU A 710 -14.47 18.15 6.05
N SER A 711 -14.95 18.71 4.95
CA SER A 711 -15.15 20.16 4.84
C SER A 711 -16.01 20.71 6.00
N PRO A 712 -15.56 21.78 6.70
CA PRO A 712 -16.31 22.37 7.81
C PRO A 712 -17.76 22.72 7.48
N TYR A 713 -18.03 23.11 6.23
CA TYR A 713 -19.39 23.43 5.78
C TYR A 713 -20.28 22.18 5.69
N LEU A 714 -19.73 21.05 5.23
CA LEU A 714 -20.45 19.78 5.19
C LEU A 714 -20.68 19.26 6.61
N VAL A 715 -19.67 19.32 7.46
CA VAL A 715 -19.76 18.91 8.88
C VAL A 715 -20.84 19.73 9.61
N ALA A 716 -20.87 21.04 9.43
CA ALA A 716 -21.89 21.91 10.02
C ALA A 716 -23.31 21.62 9.51
N ALA A 717 -23.47 21.22 8.25
CA ALA A 717 -24.76 20.91 7.68
C ALA A 717 -25.34 19.56 8.14
N LEU A 718 -24.50 18.58 8.55
CA LEU A 718 -24.90 17.22 8.90
C LEU A 718 -25.96 17.13 10.01
N PRO A 719 -25.79 17.77 11.18
CA PRO A 719 -26.77 17.67 12.27
C PRO A 719 -28.13 18.27 11.86
N PHE A 720 -28.13 19.39 11.13
CA PHE A 720 -29.38 19.99 10.66
C PHE A 720 -30.10 19.11 9.64
N ALA A 721 -29.35 18.48 8.74
CA ALA A 721 -29.91 17.56 7.76
C ALA A 721 -30.49 16.29 8.43
N ALA A 722 -29.78 15.71 9.39
CA ALA A 722 -30.24 14.54 10.14
C ALA A 722 -31.48 14.85 10.97
N ILE A 723 -31.50 16.01 11.68
CA ILE A 723 -32.65 16.46 12.46
C ILE A 723 -33.87 16.72 11.54
N LEU A 724 -33.66 17.29 10.34
CA LEU A 724 -34.74 17.48 9.38
C LEU A 724 -35.33 16.15 8.91
N CYS A 725 -34.47 15.17 8.59
CA CYS A 725 -34.91 13.82 8.21
C CYS A 725 -35.67 13.14 9.36
N LEU A 726 -35.18 13.24 10.58
CA LEU A 726 -35.86 12.72 11.77
C LEU A 726 -37.24 13.37 11.96
N PHE A 727 -37.29 14.71 11.93
CA PHE A 727 -38.55 15.46 12.07
C PHE A 727 -39.57 15.05 11.01
N ASN A 728 -39.15 15.00 9.73
CA ASN A 728 -40.01 14.61 8.63
C ASN A 728 -40.46 13.15 8.75
N SER A 729 -39.56 12.25 9.20
CA SER A 729 -39.86 10.84 9.44
C SER A 729 -40.93 10.64 10.52
N VAL A 730 -40.76 11.28 11.69
CA VAL A 730 -41.61 11.04 12.87
C VAL A 730 -42.92 11.82 12.77
N TRP A 731 -42.85 13.11 12.53
CA TRP A 731 -44.06 13.97 12.57
C TRP A 731 -44.81 14.04 11.24
N LYS A 732 -44.09 14.11 10.09
CA LYS A 732 -44.72 14.16 8.78
C LYS A 732 -44.88 12.79 8.12
N ARG A 733 -44.27 11.75 8.69
CA ARG A 733 -44.30 10.36 8.16
C ARG A 733 -43.87 10.25 6.70
N ILE A 734 -42.85 11.01 6.30
CA ILE A 734 -42.31 10.99 4.94
C ILE A 734 -41.41 9.75 4.82
N LYS A 735 -41.81 8.81 3.98
CA LYS A 735 -41.12 7.52 3.81
C LYS A 735 -39.66 7.70 3.33
N GLU A 736 -39.42 8.65 2.44
CA GLU A 736 -38.11 8.95 1.91
C GLU A 736 -37.14 9.43 3.00
N ASP A 737 -37.60 10.35 3.85
CA ASP A 737 -36.78 10.84 4.97
C ASP A 737 -36.60 9.74 6.05
N THR A 738 -37.59 8.84 6.22
CA THR A 738 -37.47 7.67 7.10
C THR A 738 -36.35 6.75 6.66
N LEU A 739 -36.23 6.46 5.37
CA LEU A 739 -35.15 5.65 4.81
C LEU A 739 -33.79 6.26 5.10
N ILE A 740 -33.64 7.55 4.79
CA ILE A 740 -32.36 8.26 4.94
C ILE A 740 -31.96 8.36 6.43
N PHE A 741 -32.91 8.71 7.31
CA PHE A 741 -32.67 8.76 8.74
C PHE A 741 -32.24 7.40 9.31
N LEU A 742 -32.95 6.31 8.97
CA LEU A 742 -32.60 4.98 9.42
C LEU A 742 -31.25 4.52 8.91
N TRP A 743 -30.92 4.86 7.66
CA TRP A 743 -29.59 4.54 7.10
C TRP A 743 -28.48 5.21 7.92
N ILE A 744 -28.60 6.51 8.19
CA ILE A 744 -27.64 7.26 9.02
C ILE A 744 -27.56 6.64 10.42
N ALA A 745 -28.71 6.45 11.08
CA ALA A 745 -28.77 6.00 12.47
C ALA A 745 -28.20 4.58 12.64
N ILE A 746 -28.54 3.65 11.74
CA ILE A 746 -28.09 2.24 11.82
C ILE A 746 -26.57 2.17 11.61
N VAL A 747 -26.04 2.80 10.57
CA VAL A 747 -24.60 2.75 10.27
C VAL A 747 -23.78 3.37 11.41
N LEU A 748 -24.16 4.56 11.86
CA LEU A 748 -23.49 5.23 12.98
C LEU A 748 -23.56 4.40 14.26
N SER A 749 -24.75 3.83 14.60
CA SER A 749 -24.92 3.04 15.82
C SER A 749 -24.07 1.79 15.82
N ILE A 750 -24.06 1.02 14.72
CA ILE A 750 -23.31 -0.23 14.61
C ILE A 750 -21.81 0.04 14.80
N PHE A 751 -21.25 0.98 14.05
CA PHE A 751 -19.80 1.22 14.11
C PHE A 751 -19.37 2.03 15.33
N THR A 752 -20.25 2.83 15.92
CA THR A 752 -19.96 3.51 17.20
C THR A 752 -19.87 2.51 18.37
N VAL A 753 -20.71 1.48 18.38
CA VAL A 753 -20.70 0.44 19.42
C VAL A 753 -19.58 -0.60 19.21
N ALA A 754 -19.20 -0.91 17.97
CA ALA A 754 -18.09 -1.81 17.68
C ALA A 754 -16.81 -1.35 18.37
N GLN A 755 -16.03 -2.25 18.97
CA GLN A 755 -14.82 -1.88 19.72
C GLN A 755 -13.64 -1.58 18.79
N THR A 756 -13.46 -2.34 17.71
CA THR A 756 -12.44 -2.04 16.71
C THR A 756 -12.87 -0.84 15.86
N LYS A 757 -12.04 0.20 15.82
CA LYS A 757 -12.30 1.46 15.11
C LYS A 757 -11.37 1.60 13.91
N LEU A 758 -11.94 1.58 12.71
CA LEU A 758 -11.22 1.84 11.46
C LEU A 758 -11.93 2.96 10.70
N GLU A 759 -11.15 3.88 10.15
CA GLU A 759 -11.68 5.10 9.51
C GLU A 759 -12.65 4.80 8.36
N TRP A 760 -12.36 3.76 7.57
CA TRP A 760 -13.18 3.39 6.42
C TRP A 760 -14.50 2.68 6.75
N TYR A 761 -14.71 2.23 8.00
CA TYR A 761 -15.99 1.63 8.39
C TYR A 761 -17.17 2.58 8.29
N ILE A 762 -16.91 3.90 8.35
CA ILE A 762 -17.95 4.91 8.26
C ILE A 762 -18.38 5.23 6.83
N ILE A 763 -17.60 4.85 5.80
CA ILE A 763 -17.84 5.20 4.38
C ILE A 763 -19.26 4.82 3.91
N PRO A 764 -19.89 3.73 4.31
CA PRO A 764 -21.26 3.39 3.93
C PRO A 764 -22.34 4.40 4.35
N VAL A 765 -22.06 5.35 5.24
CA VAL A 765 -23.02 6.38 5.64
C VAL A 765 -23.02 7.60 4.72
N PHE A 766 -21.90 7.90 4.02
CA PHE A 766 -21.76 9.12 3.22
C PHE A 766 -22.85 9.31 2.15
N PRO A 767 -23.34 8.28 1.44
CA PRO A 767 -24.46 8.45 0.53
C PRO A 767 -25.73 9.00 1.21
N ALA A 768 -26.04 8.52 2.42
CA ALA A 768 -27.21 9.00 3.16
C ALA A 768 -27.01 10.44 3.62
N PHE A 769 -25.80 10.81 4.07
CA PHE A 769 -25.43 12.19 4.38
C PHE A 769 -25.59 13.12 3.16
N ALA A 770 -25.07 12.70 2.01
CA ALA A 770 -25.16 13.48 0.79
C ALA A 770 -26.61 13.76 0.37
N ILE A 771 -27.49 12.76 0.46
CA ILE A 771 -28.92 12.94 0.15
C ILE A 771 -29.60 13.83 1.18
N ALA A 772 -29.31 13.65 2.49
CA ALA A 772 -29.89 14.47 3.56
C ALA A 772 -29.51 15.94 3.42
N ILE A 773 -28.20 16.26 3.22
CA ILE A 773 -27.71 17.63 3.02
C ILE A 773 -28.37 18.24 1.77
N SER A 774 -28.42 17.49 0.67
CA SER A 774 -29.00 17.97 -0.58
C SER A 774 -30.51 18.25 -0.46
N SER A 775 -31.25 17.42 0.29
CA SER A 775 -32.64 17.64 0.62
C SER A 775 -32.83 18.91 1.47
N LEU A 776 -31.97 19.11 2.50
CA LEU A 776 -31.96 20.32 3.32
C LEU A 776 -31.75 21.57 2.46
N ILE A 777 -30.68 21.60 1.65
CA ILE A 777 -30.36 22.74 0.76
C ILE A 777 -31.54 23.06 -0.17
N TYR A 778 -32.13 22.05 -0.78
CA TYR A 778 -33.26 22.20 -1.67
C TYR A 778 -34.50 22.79 -0.94
N GLN A 779 -34.83 22.28 0.24
CA GLN A 779 -35.98 22.73 1.02
C GLN A 779 -35.79 24.16 1.51
N VAL A 780 -34.62 24.53 1.99
CA VAL A 780 -34.27 25.91 2.41
C VAL A 780 -34.33 26.85 1.20
N GLY A 781 -33.67 26.49 0.09
CA GLY A 781 -33.71 27.29 -1.13
C GLY A 781 -35.10 27.53 -1.68
N LYS A 782 -35.97 26.51 -1.61
CA LYS A 782 -37.38 26.63 -2.02
C LYS A 782 -38.17 27.60 -1.11
N LYS A 783 -37.91 27.56 0.20
CA LYS A 783 -38.55 28.49 1.17
C LYS A 783 -38.11 29.96 0.93
N VAL A 784 -36.79 30.17 0.79
CA VAL A 784 -36.22 31.50 0.51
C VAL A 784 -36.78 32.07 -0.80
N TYR A 785 -36.79 31.23 -1.85
CA TYR A 785 -37.38 31.65 -3.14
C TYR A 785 -38.85 32.06 -3.02
N ASN A 786 -39.67 31.27 -2.32
CA ASN A 786 -41.10 31.59 -2.12
C ASN A 786 -41.26 32.87 -1.31
N LEU A 787 -40.43 33.12 -0.30
CA LEU A 787 -40.43 34.34 0.51
C LEU A 787 -40.07 35.56 -0.37
N ALA A 788 -38.97 35.47 -1.12
CA ALA A 788 -38.53 36.53 -2.04
C ALA A 788 -39.59 36.86 -3.09
N ARG A 789 -40.26 35.82 -3.64
CA ARG A 789 -41.40 36.02 -4.59
C ARG A 789 -42.60 36.73 -3.91
N LYS A 790 -42.90 36.38 -2.64
CA LYS A 790 -43.98 37.06 -1.90
C LYS A 790 -43.63 38.51 -1.65
N MET A 791 -42.41 38.80 -1.24
CA MET A 791 -41.94 40.19 -1.04
C MET A 791 -41.95 40.98 -2.36
N ALA A 792 -41.50 40.40 -3.48
CA ALA A 792 -41.52 41.04 -4.79
C ALA A 792 -42.96 41.32 -5.31
N SER A 793 -43.96 40.54 -4.90
CA SER A 793 -45.37 40.77 -5.26
C SER A 793 -46.07 41.80 -4.37
N GLN A 794 -45.40 42.27 -3.32
CA GLN A 794 -45.91 43.31 -2.41
C GLN A 794 -45.26 44.68 -2.66
N LEU A 795 -44.24 44.74 -3.52
CA LEU A 795 -43.66 46.01 -3.96
C LEU A 795 -44.58 46.61 -5.05
N PRO A 796 -44.92 47.93 -4.91
CA PRO A 796 -45.84 48.61 -5.82
C PRO A 796 -45.34 48.69 -7.26
#